data_ed0c7a2ff77d87214a7eb6fba599dd60
#
_entry.id   ed0c7a2ff77d87214a7eb6fba599dd60
#
_cell.length_a   1.000
_cell.length_b   1.000
_cell.length_c   1.000
_cell.angle_alpha   90.00
_cell.angle_beta   90.00
_cell.angle_gamma   90.00
#
_symmetry.space_group_name_H-M   'P 1'
#
loop_
_entity.id
_entity.type
_entity.pdbx_description
1 polymer ?
#
loop_
_entity_poly.entity_id
_entity_poly.type
_entity_poly.pdbx_seq_one_letter_code
_entity_poly.pdbx_strand_id
1 'polypeptide(L)'
;MLRRSFFPEEPQADLSDIEGFEYGQAVEPLPRVTKDDILNIMDKQKKFSAPGIDGTPNAFLKAMGEPFAEAIAALTQACWQLAYYPKHFRRARTVALRKVGKDFYTSPRSWRPIALLNTVGKIIEAATAEQIRRMAEEHNMLPAHQMGARQGRSTETALDLLVNQVHEIWRDGDHVASLLSLDITGAYDRVVRSRMVHVLRAKGIPEQLAEWVRAFMTDRTSTLVLSGTETEEKSISAGVPQGSPLSPILYLFYAAELLEACNSTRDRLSASAFVDDTTLLAYGQTTEGNCRILESAHDRCMDWARRYGASFAPEKYDLIHLSRRPKKFNMQAQLQLGNLVKAPTTSVRVLGIWLDPKLRWNEHVKVVLGKMKTQTNALIRTTASTWGATFASARQIYSAIVRPALAHGAAIWHPTQPGRQKSKKGSPKGPAARMASIQNKCLRIVSGAYRATPISVLETETFTPPLDLYLDARLAQFRLRHKESGMEGLVKNACLKIRNKLRKRRRQQQRQPVQTEGEARTQWAEAWLKDEHQESLPAPKVLLSRWKQRWEAERPEWGLLGVREPGRAAVKRHTALHKAESAVITQIRTGRIGLAAFLNKARVPGIESPACQCGWARETAAHVIAHCPRFAGVRHQIADPRTGRVDIKGLTSSSEGVRRLAKWFIQLQILPQFNLAEELLYGGEGSGPE
;
A
#
# COMPACT_ATOMS: atom_id res chain seq x y z
N MET A 1 -31.50 9.20 -8.16
CA MET A 1 -30.26 10.00 -8.05
C MET A 1 -29.01 9.18 -8.41
N LEU A 2 -28.66 8.13 -7.67
CA LEU A 2 -27.45 7.28 -7.94
C LEU A 2 -27.40 6.78 -9.38
N ARG A 3 -28.52 6.31 -9.92
CA ARG A 3 -28.60 5.76 -11.27
C ARG A 3 -28.19 6.75 -12.36
N ARG A 4 -28.72 7.99 -12.33
CA ARG A 4 -28.33 9.03 -13.29
C ARG A 4 -26.86 9.44 -13.18
N SER A 5 -26.29 9.32 -11.98
CA SER A 5 -24.88 9.63 -11.74
C SER A 5 -23.93 8.53 -12.20
N PHE A 6 -24.34 7.25 -12.10
CA PHE A 6 -23.50 6.11 -12.46
C PHE A 6 -23.60 5.70 -13.93
N PHE A 7 -24.74 5.99 -14.55
CA PHE A 7 -25.00 5.74 -15.97
C PHE A 7 -25.40 7.06 -16.63
N PRO A 8 -24.41 7.95 -16.87
CA PRO A 8 -24.66 9.21 -17.55
C PRO A 8 -25.04 8.95 -19.02
N GLU A 9 -25.70 9.91 -19.61
CA GLU A 9 -25.84 9.99 -21.06
C GLU A 9 -24.48 10.17 -21.72
N GLU A 10 -24.35 9.77 -22.99
CA GLU A 10 -23.10 9.92 -23.71
C GLU A 10 -22.70 11.40 -23.76
N PRO A 11 -21.47 11.74 -23.29
CA PRO A 11 -21.02 13.13 -23.32
C PRO A 11 -20.93 13.64 -24.75
N GLN A 12 -21.28 14.88 -24.96
CA GLN A 12 -21.00 15.56 -26.23
C GLN A 12 -19.46 15.71 -26.35
N ALA A 13 -18.93 15.18 -27.44
CA ALA A 13 -17.52 15.31 -27.80
C ALA A 13 -17.43 15.94 -29.17
N ASP A 14 -16.49 16.84 -29.37
CA ASP A 14 -16.16 17.34 -30.69
C ASP A 14 -15.37 16.28 -31.45
N LEU A 15 -15.99 15.72 -32.49
CA LEU A 15 -15.44 14.64 -33.30
C LEU A 15 -14.97 15.13 -34.68
N SER A 16 -14.93 16.42 -34.92
CA SER A 16 -14.59 17.01 -36.22
C SER A 16 -13.17 16.63 -36.68
N ASP A 17 -12.24 16.34 -35.73
CA ASP A 17 -10.89 15.93 -36.01
C ASP A 17 -10.75 14.46 -36.41
N ILE A 18 -11.79 13.65 -36.30
CA ILE A 18 -11.80 12.25 -36.73
C ILE A 18 -12.59 12.00 -38.02
N GLU A 19 -13.35 12.96 -38.46
CA GLU A 19 -14.06 12.89 -39.73
C GLU A 19 -13.04 12.92 -40.88
N GLY A 20 -13.06 11.86 -41.73
CA GLY A 20 -12.10 11.74 -42.85
C GLY A 20 -10.67 11.42 -42.43
N PHE A 21 -10.43 11.08 -41.18
CA PHE A 21 -9.09 10.74 -40.71
C PHE A 21 -8.58 9.42 -41.33
N GLU A 22 -7.45 9.48 -42.04
CA GLU A 22 -6.79 8.33 -42.60
C GLU A 22 -5.88 7.65 -41.59
N TYR A 23 -6.17 6.39 -41.27
CA TYR A 23 -5.38 5.61 -40.33
C TYR A 23 -4.19 4.97 -41.01
N GLY A 24 -3.01 5.07 -40.38
CA GLY A 24 -1.82 4.34 -40.78
C GLY A 24 -2.01 2.82 -40.66
N GLN A 25 -0.99 2.08 -41.10
CA GLN A 25 -0.97 0.62 -40.91
C GLN A 25 -0.89 0.28 -39.42
N ALA A 26 -1.52 -0.85 -39.04
CA ALA A 26 -1.36 -1.41 -37.70
C ALA A 26 0.11 -1.77 -37.44
N VAL A 27 0.58 -1.60 -36.21
CA VAL A 27 1.96 -1.89 -35.81
C VAL A 27 2.31 -3.38 -35.93
N GLU A 28 1.30 -4.24 -35.86
CA GLU A 28 1.39 -5.67 -36.07
C GLU A 28 0.02 -6.21 -36.53
N PRO A 29 -0.03 -7.42 -37.14
CA PRO A 29 -1.30 -8.06 -37.49
C PRO A 29 -2.11 -8.40 -36.24
N LEU A 30 -3.39 -8.78 -36.44
CA LEU A 30 -4.26 -9.25 -35.36
C LEU A 30 -3.57 -10.38 -34.57
N PRO A 31 -3.39 -10.22 -33.26
CA PRO A 31 -2.66 -11.22 -32.46
C PRO A 31 -3.41 -12.54 -32.40
N ARG A 32 -2.67 -13.63 -32.19
CA ARG A 32 -3.22 -14.95 -31.95
C ARG A 32 -3.30 -15.24 -30.46
N VAL A 33 -4.45 -15.69 -29.99
CA VAL A 33 -4.64 -16.11 -28.60
C VAL A 33 -4.49 -17.66 -28.54
N THR A 34 -3.73 -18.10 -27.53
CA THR A 34 -3.44 -19.51 -27.31
C THR A 34 -4.18 -20.07 -26.10
N LYS A 35 -4.29 -21.40 -26.00
CA LYS A 35 -4.77 -22.09 -24.79
C LYS A 35 -3.97 -21.67 -23.56
N ASP A 36 -2.66 -21.56 -23.68
CA ASP A 36 -1.76 -21.23 -22.56
C ASP A 36 -1.97 -19.79 -22.07
N ASP A 37 -2.29 -18.85 -22.96
CA ASP A 37 -2.67 -17.48 -22.56
C ASP A 37 -3.92 -17.51 -21.67
N ILE A 38 -4.93 -18.28 -22.06
CA ILE A 38 -6.17 -18.41 -21.28
C ILE A 38 -5.92 -19.10 -19.93
N LEU A 39 -5.13 -20.19 -19.89
CA LEU A 39 -4.75 -20.85 -18.63
C LEU A 39 -4.04 -19.88 -17.68
N ASN A 40 -3.06 -19.13 -18.19
CA ASN A 40 -2.35 -18.12 -17.41
C ASN A 40 -3.27 -17.02 -16.86
N ILE A 41 -4.26 -16.59 -17.64
CA ILE A 41 -5.28 -15.63 -17.21
C ILE A 41 -6.15 -16.24 -16.12
N MET A 42 -6.62 -17.47 -16.30
CA MET A 42 -7.45 -18.17 -15.32
C MET A 42 -6.69 -18.35 -14.01
N ASP A 43 -5.43 -18.70 -14.02
CA ASP A 43 -4.61 -18.90 -12.82
C ASP A 43 -4.41 -17.63 -12.01
N LYS A 44 -4.31 -16.49 -12.67
CA LYS A 44 -4.22 -15.17 -12.01
C LYS A 44 -5.54 -14.76 -11.33
N GLN A 45 -6.69 -15.35 -11.70
CA GLN A 45 -7.99 -14.98 -11.11
C GLN A 45 -8.15 -15.49 -9.67
N LYS A 46 -8.75 -14.68 -8.80
CA LYS A 46 -9.10 -15.12 -7.43
C LYS A 46 -10.28 -16.09 -7.48
N LYS A 47 -10.14 -17.26 -6.86
CA LYS A 47 -11.14 -18.34 -6.85
C LYS A 47 -12.55 -17.89 -6.44
N PHE A 48 -12.64 -17.02 -5.42
CA PHE A 48 -13.90 -16.58 -4.77
C PHE A 48 -14.20 -15.10 -5.02
N SER A 49 -13.87 -14.56 -6.20
CA SER A 49 -14.39 -13.25 -6.60
C SER A 49 -15.89 -13.34 -6.84
N ALA A 50 -16.61 -12.25 -6.57
CA ALA A 50 -18.03 -12.16 -6.86
C ALA A 50 -18.27 -12.37 -8.37
N PRO A 51 -19.14 -13.32 -8.75
CA PRO A 51 -19.50 -13.56 -10.14
C PRO A 51 -20.38 -12.45 -10.70
N GLY A 52 -20.61 -12.45 -12.00
CA GLY A 52 -21.60 -11.63 -12.67
C GLY A 52 -23.02 -12.19 -12.53
N ILE A 53 -23.90 -11.78 -13.48
CA ILE A 53 -25.30 -12.28 -13.57
C ILE A 53 -25.34 -13.78 -13.80
N ASP A 54 -24.29 -14.33 -14.46
CA ASP A 54 -24.13 -15.76 -14.74
C ASP A 54 -23.97 -16.63 -13.48
N GLY A 55 -23.72 -16.04 -12.32
CA GLY A 55 -23.53 -16.76 -11.06
C GLY A 55 -22.30 -17.69 -11.04
N THR A 56 -21.49 -17.73 -12.09
CA THR A 56 -20.38 -18.67 -12.27
C THR A 56 -19.13 -18.19 -11.52
N PRO A 57 -18.65 -18.92 -10.48
CA PRO A 57 -17.43 -18.52 -9.78
C PRO A 57 -16.18 -18.90 -10.57
N ASN A 58 -15.09 -18.12 -10.41
CA ASN A 58 -13.79 -18.46 -11.04
C ASN A 58 -13.27 -19.84 -10.63
N ALA A 59 -13.61 -20.31 -9.43
CA ALA A 59 -13.21 -21.65 -8.99
C ALA A 59 -13.74 -22.76 -9.90
N PHE A 60 -14.98 -22.61 -10.41
CA PHE A 60 -15.57 -23.54 -11.35
C PHE A 60 -14.82 -23.53 -12.69
N LEU A 61 -14.56 -22.34 -13.27
CA LEU A 61 -13.83 -22.23 -14.53
C LEU A 61 -12.42 -22.81 -14.43
N LYS A 62 -11.73 -22.60 -13.31
CA LYS A 62 -10.41 -23.21 -13.05
C LYS A 62 -10.47 -24.73 -12.99
N ALA A 63 -11.54 -25.31 -12.45
CA ALA A 63 -11.72 -26.75 -12.37
C ALA A 63 -11.98 -27.42 -13.74
N MET A 64 -12.51 -26.65 -14.71
CA MET A 64 -12.73 -27.16 -16.09
C MET A 64 -11.43 -27.36 -16.87
N GLY A 65 -10.34 -26.72 -16.47
CA GLY A 65 -8.99 -26.97 -16.99
C GLY A 65 -8.75 -26.66 -18.45
N GLU A 66 -7.90 -27.47 -19.09
CA GLU A 66 -7.42 -27.25 -20.46
C GLU A 66 -8.51 -27.29 -21.55
N PRO A 67 -9.48 -28.25 -21.55
CA PRO A 67 -10.51 -28.27 -22.60
C PRO A 67 -11.34 -26.98 -22.65
N PHE A 68 -11.63 -26.40 -21.48
CA PHE A 68 -12.31 -25.10 -21.39
C PHE A 68 -11.43 -23.98 -21.92
N ALA A 69 -10.14 -23.97 -21.55
CA ALA A 69 -9.20 -22.93 -21.99
C ALA A 69 -9.03 -22.94 -23.52
N GLU A 70 -9.00 -24.14 -24.17
CA GLU A 70 -8.94 -24.26 -25.60
C GLU A 70 -10.20 -23.72 -26.29
N ALA A 71 -11.39 -24.08 -25.79
CA ALA A 71 -12.65 -23.53 -26.29
C ALA A 71 -12.73 -22.00 -26.17
N ILE A 72 -12.28 -21.45 -25.05
CA ILE A 72 -12.28 -19.97 -24.82
C ILE A 72 -11.23 -19.29 -25.71
N ALA A 73 -10.09 -19.90 -25.98
CA ALA A 73 -9.10 -19.37 -26.91
C ALA A 73 -9.68 -19.29 -28.33
N ALA A 74 -10.33 -20.36 -28.80
CA ALA A 74 -11.01 -20.38 -30.12
C ALA A 74 -12.14 -19.32 -30.17
N LEU A 75 -12.98 -19.26 -29.15
CA LEU A 75 -14.04 -18.24 -29.06
C LEU A 75 -13.46 -16.81 -29.06
N THR A 76 -12.40 -16.56 -28.32
CA THR A 76 -11.75 -15.24 -28.25
C THR A 76 -11.21 -14.84 -29.61
N GLN A 77 -10.52 -15.76 -30.30
CA GLN A 77 -9.96 -15.55 -31.64
C GLN A 77 -11.07 -15.22 -32.65
N ALA A 78 -12.16 -16.01 -32.67
CA ALA A 78 -13.31 -15.76 -33.51
C ALA A 78 -13.97 -14.40 -33.21
N CYS A 79 -14.13 -14.04 -31.94
CA CYS A 79 -14.66 -12.74 -31.54
C CYS A 79 -13.82 -11.57 -32.07
N TRP A 80 -12.49 -11.68 -32.04
CA TRP A 80 -11.61 -10.64 -32.59
C TRP A 80 -11.68 -10.56 -34.11
N GLN A 81 -11.65 -11.73 -34.81
CA GLN A 81 -11.75 -11.77 -36.28
C GLN A 81 -13.05 -11.16 -36.80
N LEU A 82 -14.16 -11.44 -36.11
CA LEU A 82 -15.49 -10.95 -36.48
C LEU A 82 -15.82 -9.56 -35.90
N ALA A 83 -14.89 -8.95 -35.15
CA ALA A 83 -15.13 -7.71 -34.41
C ALA A 83 -16.43 -7.77 -33.58
N TYR A 84 -16.73 -8.92 -32.98
CA TYR A 84 -17.99 -9.17 -32.27
C TYR A 84 -17.77 -9.49 -30.79
N TYR A 85 -18.55 -8.85 -29.92
CA TYR A 85 -18.61 -9.18 -28.50
C TYR A 85 -19.99 -9.76 -28.16
N PRO A 86 -20.11 -10.99 -27.65
CA PRO A 86 -21.38 -11.67 -27.46
C PRO A 86 -22.36 -10.90 -26.58
N LYS A 87 -23.63 -10.78 -27.01
CA LYS A 87 -24.67 -10.02 -26.30
C LYS A 87 -24.83 -10.46 -24.84
N HIS A 88 -24.69 -11.77 -24.59
CA HIS A 88 -24.82 -12.33 -23.26
C HIS A 88 -23.78 -11.78 -22.27
N PHE A 89 -22.61 -11.37 -22.73
CA PHE A 89 -21.54 -10.80 -21.90
C PHE A 89 -21.66 -9.30 -21.69
N ARG A 90 -22.57 -8.62 -22.39
CA ARG A 90 -22.78 -7.17 -22.30
C ARG A 90 -23.62 -6.76 -21.08
N ARG A 91 -24.33 -7.73 -20.44
CA ARG A 91 -25.14 -7.51 -19.26
C ARG A 91 -24.27 -7.49 -18.00
N ALA A 92 -24.55 -6.56 -17.12
CA ALA A 92 -23.82 -6.40 -15.87
C ALA A 92 -24.77 -6.22 -14.69
N ARG A 93 -24.26 -6.48 -13.50
CA ARG A 93 -24.87 -6.15 -12.21
C ARG A 93 -23.97 -5.15 -11.51
N THR A 94 -24.40 -3.90 -11.38
CA THR A 94 -23.59 -2.84 -10.76
C THR A 94 -23.93 -2.71 -9.30
N VAL A 95 -22.93 -2.89 -8.43
CA VAL A 95 -23.05 -2.75 -6.98
C VAL A 95 -22.52 -1.39 -6.56
N ALA A 96 -23.32 -0.63 -5.81
CA ALA A 96 -22.89 0.65 -5.24
C ALA A 96 -22.11 0.41 -3.94
N LEU A 97 -20.80 0.63 -3.95
CA LEU A 97 -19.93 0.51 -2.78
C LEU A 97 -19.65 1.88 -2.14
N ARG A 98 -19.73 1.95 -0.82
CA ARG A 98 -19.37 3.16 -0.06
C ARG A 98 -17.89 3.49 -0.19
N LYS A 99 -17.56 4.74 -0.51
CA LYS A 99 -16.18 5.24 -0.44
C LYS A 99 -15.80 5.44 1.01
N VAL A 100 -14.72 4.81 1.45
CA VAL A 100 -14.24 4.94 2.84
C VAL A 100 -13.85 6.38 3.17
N GLY A 101 -14.21 6.85 4.37
CA GLY A 101 -13.81 8.16 4.89
C GLY A 101 -14.68 9.32 4.39
N LYS A 102 -15.92 9.07 3.98
CA LYS A 102 -16.95 10.08 3.75
C LYS A 102 -17.83 10.22 4.99
N ASP A 103 -18.14 11.46 5.37
CA ASP A 103 -18.97 11.75 6.53
C ASP A 103 -20.45 11.44 6.25
N PHE A 104 -20.89 11.66 5.00
CA PHE A 104 -22.26 11.45 4.55
C PHE A 104 -22.33 10.65 3.26
N TYR A 105 -23.33 9.78 3.15
CA TYR A 105 -23.60 8.93 1.99
C TYR A 105 -24.89 9.30 1.25
N THR A 106 -25.37 10.53 1.43
CA THR A 106 -26.50 11.09 0.69
C THR A 106 -26.15 11.50 -0.73
N SER A 107 -24.87 11.85 -0.98
CA SER A 107 -24.38 12.24 -2.31
C SER A 107 -23.95 11.02 -3.14
N PRO A 108 -24.27 10.94 -4.44
CA PRO A 108 -23.75 9.91 -5.34
C PRO A 108 -22.22 9.87 -5.39
N ARG A 109 -21.54 11.00 -5.21
CA ARG A 109 -20.08 11.11 -5.16
C ARG A 109 -19.44 10.35 -3.99
N SER A 110 -20.24 9.96 -2.97
CA SER A 110 -19.80 9.14 -1.84
C SER A 110 -19.79 7.64 -2.13
N TRP A 111 -20.24 7.24 -3.30
CA TRP A 111 -20.32 5.84 -3.73
C TRP A 111 -19.44 5.56 -4.94
N ARG A 112 -19.12 4.29 -5.15
CA ARG A 112 -18.39 3.80 -6.31
C ARG A 112 -19.20 2.69 -6.97
N PRO A 113 -19.56 2.82 -8.27
CA PRO A 113 -20.20 1.73 -9.00
C PRO A 113 -19.17 0.66 -9.34
N ILE A 114 -19.44 -0.59 -9.00
CA ILE A 114 -18.60 -1.73 -9.41
C ILE A 114 -19.46 -2.66 -10.25
N ALA A 115 -19.13 -2.78 -11.52
CA ALA A 115 -19.81 -3.68 -12.45
C ALA A 115 -19.34 -5.12 -12.25
N LEU A 116 -20.25 -5.99 -11.85
CA LEU A 116 -20.06 -7.43 -11.83
C LEU A 116 -20.43 -7.95 -13.22
N LEU A 117 -19.41 -8.20 -14.03
CA LEU A 117 -19.53 -8.69 -15.40
C LEU A 117 -19.56 -10.22 -15.44
N ASN A 118 -20.08 -10.78 -16.52
CA ASN A 118 -20.04 -12.21 -16.80
C ASN A 118 -18.61 -12.76 -16.65
N THR A 119 -18.46 -13.88 -15.94
CA THR A 119 -17.13 -14.40 -15.57
C THR A 119 -16.35 -14.91 -16.79
N VAL A 120 -17.03 -15.56 -17.75
CA VAL A 120 -16.40 -16.00 -19.01
C VAL A 120 -16.02 -14.78 -19.85
N GLY A 121 -16.92 -13.80 -19.98
CA GLY A 121 -16.63 -12.53 -20.67
C GLY A 121 -15.38 -11.84 -20.12
N LYS A 122 -15.17 -11.83 -18.79
CA LYS A 122 -13.96 -11.29 -18.17
C LYS A 122 -12.66 -11.98 -18.59
N ILE A 123 -12.69 -13.28 -18.93
CA ILE A 123 -11.51 -13.99 -19.44
C ILE A 123 -11.14 -13.44 -20.82
N ILE A 124 -12.14 -13.29 -21.72
CA ILE A 124 -11.95 -12.69 -23.06
C ILE A 124 -11.44 -11.24 -22.94
N GLU A 125 -12.05 -10.44 -22.06
CA GLU A 125 -11.63 -9.08 -21.78
C GLU A 125 -10.18 -9.01 -21.24
N ALA A 126 -9.79 -9.99 -20.39
CA ALA A 126 -8.44 -10.07 -19.86
C ALA A 126 -7.42 -10.46 -20.94
N ALA A 127 -7.77 -11.38 -21.85
CA ALA A 127 -6.95 -11.75 -23.00
C ALA A 127 -6.72 -10.53 -23.92
N THR A 128 -7.79 -9.80 -24.23
CA THR A 128 -7.70 -8.56 -25.01
C THR A 128 -6.84 -7.51 -24.32
N ALA A 129 -7.03 -7.32 -23.01
CA ALA A 129 -6.25 -6.37 -22.22
C ALA A 129 -4.76 -6.71 -22.20
N GLU A 130 -4.41 -8.00 -22.13
CA GLU A 130 -3.01 -8.45 -22.14
C GLU A 130 -2.35 -8.17 -23.49
N GLN A 131 -3.03 -8.44 -24.61
CA GLN A 131 -2.51 -8.16 -25.94
C GLN A 131 -2.34 -6.67 -26.19
N ILE A 132 -3.34 -5.84 -25.83
CA ILE A 132 -3.23 -4.38 -25.96
C ILE A 132 -2.09 -3.84 -25.09
N ARG A 133 -1.89 -4.36 -23.87
CA ARG A 133 -0.76 -3.96 -23.01
C ARG A 133 0.57 -4.35 -23.61
N ARG A 134 0.69 -5.56 -24.14
CA ARG A 134 1.91 -6.02 -24.81
C ARG A 134 2.26 -5.09 -25.96
N MET A 135 1.33 -4.86 -26.89
CA MET A 135 1.53 -3.93 -28.02
C MET A 135 1.90 -2.51 -27.52
N ALA A 136 1.22 -2.02 -26.49
CA ALA A 136 1.47 -0.70 -25.94
C ALA A 136 2.90 -0.52 -25.39
N GLU A 137 3.47 -1.55 -24.75
CA GLU A 137 4.83 -1.49 -24.20
C GLU A 137 5.88 -1.76 -25.28
N GLU A 138 5.69 -2.76 -26.15
CA GLU A 138 6.64 -3.12 -27.22
C GLU A 138 6.80 -2.01 -28.26
N HIS A 139 5.70 -1.35 -28.61
CA HIS A 139 5.70 -0.27 -29.63
C HIS A 139 5.67 1.14 -29.03
N ASN A 140 5.85 1.30 -27.70
CA ASN A 140 5.87 2.59 -27.01
C ASN A 140 4.66 3.48 -27.31
N MET A 141 3.46 2.91 -27.41
CA MET A 141 2.24 3.65 -27.79
C MET A 141 1.75 4.62 -26.72
N LEU A 142 2.15 4.42 -25.46
CA LEU A 142 1.69 5.22 -24.33
C LEU A 142 2.79 6.14 -23.81
N PRO A 143 2.45 7.37 -23.38
CA PRO A 143 3.40 8.30 -22.79
C PRO A 143 4.23 7.67 -21.67
N ALA A 144 5.54 7.97 -21.63
CA ALA A 144 6.45 7.41 -20.63
C ALA A 144 6.07 7.77 -19.18
N HIS A 145 5.45 8.94 -18.96
CA HIS A 145 5.03 9.44 -17.65
C HIS A 145 3.60 9.01 -17.25
N GLN A 146 2.98 8.12 -18.00
CA GLN A 146 1.70 7.51 -17.62
C GLN A 146 1.97 6.24 -16.80
N MET A 147 1.62 6.24 -15.51
CA MET A 147 2.14 5.30 -14.51
C MET A 147 1.14 4.24 -14.07
N GLY A 148 -0.16 4.50 -14.11
CA GLY A 148 -1.17 3.54 -13.65
C GLY A 148 -1.40 2.39 -14.64
N ALA A 149 -1.86 1.23 -14.16
CA ALA A 149 -2.26 0.05 -14.94
C ALA A 149 -1.23 -0.48 -15.96
N ARG A 150 0.05 -0.16 -15.79
CA ARG A 150 1.19 -0.63 -16.62
C ARG A 150 2.11 -1.53 -15.81
N GLN A 151 2.71 -2.53 -16.46
CA GLN A 151 3.61 -3.47 -15.82
C GLN A 151 4.87 -2.75 -15.28
N GLY A 152 5.35 -3.18 -14.11
CA GLY A 152 6.52 -2.60 -13.45
C GLY A 152 6.31 -1.20 -12.85
N ARG A 153 5.13 -0.59 -13.00
CA ARG A 153 4.81 0.75 -12.49
C ARG A 153 3.86 0.69 -11.30
N SER A 154 4.05 1.59 -10.35
CA SER A 154 3.27 1.67 -9.12
C SER A 154 3.08 3.13 -8.69
N THR A 155 2.24 3.36 -7.68
CA THR A 155 2.10 4.69 -7.05
C THR A 155 3.44 5.18 -6.48
N GLU A 156 4.27 4.27 -5.94
CA GLU A 156 5.61 4.62 -5.44
C GLU A 156 6.53 5.02 -6.61
N THR A 157 6.41 4.38 -7.79
CA THR A 157 7.18 4.76 -9.00
C THR A 157 6.79 6.15 -9.51
N ALA A 158 5.49 6.46 -9.56
CA ALA A 158 4.99 7.76 -9.96
C ALA A 158 5.47 8.89 -9.02
N LEU A 159 5.40 8.63 -7.72
CA LEU A 159 5.91 9.56 -6.70
C LEU A 159 7.43 9.71 -6.75
N ASP A 160 8.16 8.65 -7.03
CA ASP A 160 9.63 8.70 -7.18
C ASP A 160 10.02 9.57 -8.38
N LEU A 161 9.32 9.44 -9.51
CA LEU A 161 9.48 10.31 -10.66
C LEU A 161 9.27 11.77 -10.28
N LEU A 162 8.14 12.09 -9.66
CA LEU A 162 7.76 13.44 -9.26
C LEU A 162 8.78 14.06 -8.30
N VAL A 163 9.13 13.35 -7.23
CA VAL A 163 10.03 13.86 -6.19
C VAL A 163 11.45 14.03 -6.71
N ASN A 164 11.97 13.12 -7.54
CA ASN A 164 13.27 13.29 -8.16
C ASN A 164 13.31 14.49 -9.14
N GLN A 165 12.24 14.72 -9.90
CA GLN A 165 12.11 15.92 -10.74
C GLN A 165 12.17 17.20 -9.90
N VAL A 166 11.45 17.26 -8.77
CA VAL A 166 11.48 18.40 -7.84
C VAL A 166 12.89 18.60 -7.27
N HIS A 167 13.57 17.54 -6.85
CA HIS A 167 14.95 17.62 -6.36
C HIS A 167 15.91 18.14 -7.44
N GLU A 168 15.72 17.72 -8.70
CA GLU A 168 16.53 18.21 -9.82
C GLU A 168 16.31 19.70 -10.09
N ILE A 169 15.04 20.17 -10.03
CA ILE A 169 14.70 21.59 -10.15
C ILE A 169 15.39 22.43 -9.05
N TRP A 170 15.48 21.89 -7.84
CA TRP A 170 16.09 22.58 -6.71
C TRP A 170 17.62 22.57 -6.67
N ARG A 171 18.26 21.81 -7.55
CA ARG A 171 19.71 21.54 -7.51
C ARG A 171 20.55 22.81 -7.41
N ASP A 172 20.25 23.81 -8.22
CA ASP A 172 21.02 25.05 -8.30
C ASP A 172 20.55 26.11 -7.27
N GLY A 173 19.43 25.86 -6.59
CA GLY A 173 18.83 26.78 -5.60
C GLY A 173 18.20 28.05 -6.18
N ASP A 174 18.18 28.18 -7.52
CA ASP A 174 17.68 29.35 -8.25
C ASP A 174 16.33 29.11 -8.94
N HIS A 175 15.79 27.91 -8.79
CA HIS A 175 14.53 27.51 -9.39
C HIS A 175 13.53 27.01 -8.35
N VAL A 176 12.27 27.22 -8.67
CA VAL A 176 11.10 26.79 -7.90
C VAL A 176 10.23 25.88 -8.75
N ALA A 177 9.62 24.88 -8.14
CA ALA A 177 8.62 24.03 -8.77
C ALA A 177 7.23 24.43 -8.32
N SER A 178 6.24 24.34 -9.21
CA SER A 178 4.82 24.55 -8.91
C SER A 178 4.04 23.34 -9.42
N LEU A 179 3.34 22.66 -8.54
CA LEU A 179 2.58 21.47 -8.84
C LEU A 179 1.08 21.79 -8.83
N LEU A 180 0.39 21.42 -9.89
CA LEU A 180 -1.07 21.44 -9.99
C LEU A 180 -1.59 20.01 -10.12
N SER A 181 -2.45 19.60 -9.20
CA SER A 181 -3.18 18.33 -9.27
C SER A 181 -4.53 18.57 -9.93
N LEU A 182 -4.85 17.79 -10.97
CA LEU A 182 -6.12 17.87 -11.70
C LEU A 182 -7.04 16.72 -11.29
N ASP A 183 -8.35 16.97 -11.25
CA ASP A 183 -9.39 15.96 -10.99
C ASP A 183 -10.30 15.83 -12.21
N ILE A 184 -10.29 14.66 -12.86
CA ILE A 184 -11.16 14.35 -14.01
C ILE A 184 -12.44 13.72 -13.47
N THR A 185 -13.57 14.31 -13.82
CA THR A 185 -14.88 13.87 -13.34
C THR A 185 -15.39 12.68 -14.13
N GLY A 186 -15.66 11.54 -13.44
CA GLY A 186 -16.29 10.37 -14.06
C GLY A 186 -15.44 9.75 -15.17
N ALA A 187 -14.13 9.63 -14.97
CA ALA A 187 -13.16 9.22 -15.97
C ALA A 187 -13.57 7.97 -16.77
N TYR A 188 -14.00 6.90 -16.08
CA TYR A 188 -14.44 5.66 -16.72
C TYR A 188 -15.87 5.75 -17.28
N ASP A 189 -16.74 6.49 -16.61
CA ASP A 189 -18.17 6.52 -16.91
C ASP A 189 -18.50 7.43 -18.10
N ARG A 190 -17.54 8.25 -18.55
CA ARG A 190 -17.72 9.27 -19.59
C ARG A 190 -16.89 9.03 -20.86
N VAL A 191 -16.30 7.86 -21.02
CA VAL A 191 -15.52 7.52 -22.23
C VAL A 191 -16.45 7.45 -23.45
N VAL A 192 -16.17 8.27 -24.47
CA VAL A 192 -16.90 8.32 -25.74
C VAL A 192 -16.41 7.20 -26.66
N ARG A 193 -17.34 6.41 -27.16
CA ARG A 193 -17.07 5.18 -27.91
C ARG A 193 -16.31 5.41 -29.22
N SER A 194 -16.78 6.35 -30.04
CA SER A 194 -16.14 6.71 -31.30
C SER A 194 -14.71 7.24 -31.11
N ARG A 195 -14.52 8.09 -30.09
CA ARG A 195 -13.20 8.62 -29.73
C ARG A 195 -12.24 7.52 -29.27
N MET A 196 -12.72 6.52 -28.50
CA MET A 196 -11.92 5.38 -28.07
C MET A 196 -11.40 4.59 -29.26
N VAL A 197 -12.27 4.24 -30.20
CA VAL A 197 -11.87 3.49 -31.40
C VAL A 197 -10.86 4.29 -32.24
N HIS A 198 -11.12 5.60 -32.43
CA HIS A 198 -10.20 6.47 -33.13
C HIS A 198 -8.80 6.44 -32.48
N VAL A 199 -8.69 6.63 -31.18
CA VAL A 199 -7.40 6.65 -30.47
C VAL A 199 -6.67 5.31 -30.60
N LEU A 200 -7.37 4.19 -30.48
CA LEU A 200 -6.75 2.87 -30.64
C LEU A 200 -6.19 2.70 -32.06
N ARG A 201 -6.96 3.02 -33.11
CA ARG A 201 -6.52 2.93 -34.50
C ARG A 201 -5.38 3.92 -34.80
N ALA A 202 -5.50 5.16 -34.36
CA ALA A 202 -4.47 6.20 -34.56
C ALA A 202 -3.14 5.83 -33.88
N LYS A 203 -3.17 5.07 -32.78
CA LYS A 203 -1.98 4.52 -32.14
C LYS A 203 -1.47 3.21 -32.76
N GLY A 204 -2.15 2.68 -33.80
CA GLY A 204 -1.69 1.50 -34.55
C GLY A 204 -2.23 0.16 -34.03
N ILE A 205 -3.24 0.14 -33.18
CA ILE A 205 -3.95 -1.10 -32.81
C ILE A 205 -4.67 -1.64 -34.06
N PRO A 206 -4.60 -2.97 -34.34
CA PRO A 206 -5.29 -3.59 -35.45
C PRO A 206 -6.78 -3.23 -35.49
N GLU A 207 -7.28 -2.98 -36.71
CA GLU A 207 -8.66 -2.53 -36.92
C GLU A 207 -9.68 -3.48 -36.30
N GLN A 208 -9.56 -4.78 -36.55
CA GLN A 208 -10.46 -5.79 -36.00
C GLN A 208 -10.52 -5.75 -34.48
N LEU A 209 -9.40 -5.51 -33.82
CA LEU A 209 -9.33 -5.43 -32.36
C LEU A 209 -9.93 -4.13 -31.84
N ALA A 210 -9.74 -3.00 -32.54
CA ALA A 210 -10.37 -1.73 -32.21
C ALA A 210 -11.90 -1.79 -32.40
N GLU A 211 -12.38 -2.42 -33.47
CA GLU A 211 -13.80 -2.64 -33.69
C GLU A 211 -14.41 -3.64 -32.71
N TRP A 212 -13.65 -4.66 -32.29
CA TRP A 212 -14.06 -5.52 -31.19
C TRP A 212 -14.24 -4.71 -29.89
N VAL A 213 -13.37 -3.74 -29.59
CA VAL A 213 -13.53 -2.82 -28.46
C VAL A 213 -14.80 -1.97 -28.64
N ARG A 214 -15.12 -1.52 -29.83
CA ARG A 214 -16.41 -0.86 -30.13
C ARG A 214 -17.58 -1.76 -29.74
N ALA A 215 -17.58 -3.02 -30.20
CA ALA A 215 -18.62 -4.00 -29.89
C ALA A 215 -18.71 -4.29 -28.37
N PHE A 216 -17.58 -4.33 -27.67
CA PHE A 216 -17.52 -4.45 -26.22
C PHE A 216 -18.20 -3.29 -25.50
N MET A 217 -18.10 -2.06 -26.02
CA MET A 217 -18.68 -0.85 -25.41
C MET A 217 -20.14 -0.63 -25.82
N THR A 218 -20.65 -1.33 -26.85
CA THR A 218 -21.97 -1.11 -27.45
C THR A 218 -23.05 -1.98 -26.80
N ASP A 219 -24.30 -1.48 -26.73
CA ASP A 219 -25.50 -2.19 -26.26
C ASP A 219 -25.32 -2.86 -24.90
N ARG A 220 -24.64 -2.19 -24.02
CA ARG A 220 -24.47 -2.67 -22.64
C ARG A 220 -25.69 -2.31 -21.79
N THR A 221 -26.01 -3.23 -20.87
CA THR A 221 -27.09 -3.03 -19.91
C THR A 221 -26.62 -3.35 -18.49
N SER A 222 -27.25 -2.74 -17.51
CA SER A 222 -26.98 -3.06 -16.11
C SER A 222 -28.18 -2.82 -15.20
N THR A 223 -28.29 -3.66 -14.19
CA THR A 223 -29.08 -3.40 -12.99
C THR A 223 -28.21 -2.71 -11.92
N LEU A 224 -28.81 -1.90 -11.04
CA LEU A 224 -28.11 -1.28 -9.92
C LEU A 224 -28.54 -1.91 -8.61
N VAL A 225 -27.58 -2.39 -7.83
CA VAL A 225 -27.80 -3.02 -6.51
C VAL A 225 -27.31 -2.08 -5.41
N LEU A 226 -28.21 -1.79 -4.47
CA LEU A 226 -27.92 -1.01 -3.27
C LEU A 226 -28.62 -1.63 -2.07
N SER A 227 -27.88 -2.00 -1.05
CA SER A 227 -28.41 -2.54 0.23
C SER A 227 -29.40 -3.70 0.05
N GLY A 228 -29.14 -4.58 -0.92
CA GLY A 228 -30.01 -5.75 -1.21
C GLY A 228 -31.15 -5.49 -2.18
N THR A 229 -31.47 -4.23 -2.48
CA THR A 229 -32.47 -3.86 -3.51
C THR A 229 -31.82 -3.77 -4.88
N GLU A 230 -32.44 -4.39 -5.89
CA GLU A 230 -32.00 -4.36 -7.27
C GLU A 230 -33.01 -3.59 -8.14
N THR A 231 -32.51 -2.72 -9.00
CA THR A 231 -33.36 -1.95 -9.90
C THR A 231 -33.62 -2.71 -11.21
N GLU A 232 -34.57 -2.24 -12.00
CA GLU A 232 -34.74 -2.72 -13.38
C GLU A 232 -33.47 -2.52 -14.22
N GLU A 233 -33.28 -3.41 -15.19
CA GLU A 233 -32.21 -3.34 -16.17
C GLU A 233 -32.38 -2.11 -17.09
N LYS A 234 -31.30 -1.38 -17.34
CA LYS A 234 -31.26 -0.25 -18.29
C LYS A 234 -30.01 -0.26 -19.13
N SER A 235 -30.12 0.36 -20.31
CA SER A 235 -29.00 0.62 -21.21
C SER A 235 -27.98 1.56 -20.58
N ILE A 236 -26.71 1.33 -20.94
CA ILE A 236 -25.56 2.18 -20.63
C ILE A 236 -25.07 2.75 -21.94
N SER A 237 -25.21 4.06 -22.11
CA SER A 237 -24.91 4.76 -23.37
C SER A 237 -23.44 5.16 -23.50
N ALA A 238 -22.72 5.32 -22.40
CA ALA A 238 -21.33 5.79 -22.41
C ALA A 238 -20.44 5.02 -21.41
N GLY A 239 -19.14 5.24 -21.53
CA GLY A 239 -18.16 4.78 -20.56
C GLY A 239 -17.69 3.34 -20.78
N VAL A 240 -16.73 2.96 -19.93
CA VAL A 240 -16.20 1.61 -19.82
C VAL A 240 -16.50 1.06 -18.42
N PRO A 241 -16.85 -0.22 -18.27
CA PRO A 241 -17.33 -0.76 -16.99
C PRO A 241 -16.25 -0.79 -15.92
N GLN A 242 -16.51 -0.18 -14.76
CA GLN A 242 -15.64 -0.26 -13.58
C GLN A 242 -15.70 -1.67 -12.96
N GLY A 243 -14.84 -2.57 -13.42
CA GLY A 243 -14.80 -3.98 -13.01
C GLY A 243 -14.35 -4.90 -14.13
N SER A 244 -14.22 -4.38 -15.36
CA SER A 244 -13.56 -5.04 -16.46
C SER A 244 -12.04 -4.99 -16.33
N PRO A 245 -11.32 -6.07 -16.58
CA PRO A 245 -9.85 -6.07 -16.67
C PRO A 245 -9.32 -5.26 -17.85
N LEU A 246 -10.18 -4.99 -18.86
CA LEU A 246 -9.86 -4.21 -20.06
C LEU A 246 -9.95 -2.69 -19.82
N SER A 247 -10.92 -2.24 -19.02
CA SER A 247 -11.19 -0.81 -18.83
C SER A 247 -9.96 0.03 -18.41
N PRO A 248 -9.06 -0.43 -17.54
CA PRO A 248 -7.88 0.36 -17.17
C PRO A 248 -6.97 0.66 -18.35
N ILE A 249 -6.65 -0.32 -19.21
CA ILE A 249 -5.74 -0.09 -20.34
C ILE A 249 -6.41 0.77 -21.42
N LEU A 250 -7.70 0.60 -21.67
CA LEU A 250 -8.46 1.46 -22.59
C LEU A 250 -8.42 2.93 -22.12
N TYR A 251 -8.60 3.16 -20.82
CA TYR A 251 -8.52 4.52 -20.29
C TYR A 251 -7.12 5.14 -20.43
N LEU A 252 -6.04 4.34 -20.33
CA LEU A 252 -4.69 4.85 -20.60
C LEU A 252 -4.54 5.35 -22.03
N PHE A 253 -5.08 4.63 -23.03
CA PHE A 253 -5.10 5.11 -24.41
C PHE A 253 -5.93 6.37 -24.55
N TYR A 254 -7.12 6.42 -23.92
CA TYR A 254 -8.01 7.57 -23.94
C TYR A 254 -7.37 8.85 -23.37
N ALA A 255 -6.61 8.71 -22.28
CA ALA A 255 -5.93 9.84 -21.62
C ALA A 255 -4.51 10.11 -22.16
N ALA A 256 -4.01 9.33 -23.12
CA ALA A 256 -2.63 9.47 -23.60
C ALA A 256 -2.36 10.85 -24.22
N GLU A 257 -3.27 11.34 -25.08
CA GLU A 257 -3.13 12.63 -25.75
C GLU A 257 -3.11 13.81 -24.77
N LEU A 258 -3.86 13.73 -23.66
CA LEU A 258 -3.80 14.74 -22.61
C LEU A 258 -2.37 14.95 -22.09
N LEU A 259 -1.67 13.85 -21.83
CA LEU A 259 -0.27 13.92 -21.38
C LEU A 259 0.69 14.35 -22.48
N GLU A 260 0.44 13.94 -23.71
CA GLU A 260 1.23 14.34 -24.88
C GLU A 260 1.10 15.86 -25.12
N ALA A 261 -0.10 16.40 -25.09
CA ALA A 261 -0.38 17.83 -25.23
C ALA A 261 0.26 18.67 -24.10
N CYS A 262 0.28 18.14 -22.88
CA CYS A 262 0.86 18.84 -21.74
C CYS A 262 2.40 18.68 -21.65
N ASN A 263 3.00 17.61 -22.18
CA ASN A 263 4.45 17.40 -22.13
C ASN A 263 5.21 18.06 -23.29
N SER A 264 4.77 19.24 -23.73
CA SER A 264 5.45 20.00 -24.76
C SER A 264 6.95 20.18 -24.47
N THR A 265 7.77 19.94 -25.49
CA THR A 265 9.24 20.12 -25.37
C THR A 265 9.65 21.59 -25.25
N ARG A 266 8.78 22.54 -25.58
CA ARG A 266 9.05 23.98 -25.53
C ARG A 266 8.88 24.54 -24.12
N ASP A 267 7.89 24.04 -23.38
CA ASP A 267 7.54 24.56 -22.06
C ASP A 267 8.40 23.96 -20.94
N ARG A 268 8.57 24.70 -19.85
CA ARG A 268 9.15 24.18 -18.59
C ARG A 268 8.08 23.49 -17.77
N LEU A 269 7.50 22.44 -18.34
CA LEU A 269 6.41 21.66 -17.81
C LEU A 269 6.74 20.18 -17.91
N SER A 270 6.30 19.42 -16.90
CA SER A 270 6.25 17.96 -16.92
C SER A 270 4.89 17.52 -16.46
N ALA A 271 4.17 16.77 -17.30
CA ALA A 271 2.89 16.16 -16.94
C ALA A 271 3.07 14.67 -16.66
N SER A 272 2.43 14.17 -15.63
CA SER A 272 2.37 12.75 -15.30
C SER A 272 0.97 12.36 -14.84
N ALA A 273 0.59 11.09 -15.08
CA ALA A 273 -0.70 10.58 -14.64
C ALA A 273 -0.59 9.19 -14.02
N PHE A 274 -1.46 8.92 -13.06
CA PHE A 274 -1.70 7.60 -12.52
C PHE A 274 -3.18 7.25 -12.74
N VAL A 275 -3.47 6.68 -13.90
CA VAL A 275 -4.82 6.48 -14.47
C VAL A 275 -5.49 7.84 -14.71
N ASP A 276 -6.41 8.25 -13.85
CA ASP A 276 -7.16 9.52 -13.89
C ASP A 276 -6.52 10.65 -13.05
N ASP A 277 -5.73 10.30 -12.02
CA ASP A 277 -5.00 11.27 -11.21
C ASP A 277 -3.86 11.91 -12.05
N THR A 278 -4.08 13.12 -12.56
CA THR A 278 -3.13 13.84 -13.40
C THR A 278 -2.45 14.96 -12.61
N THR A 279 -1.13 15.09 -12.75
CA THR A 279 -0.34 16.13 -12.13
C THR A 279 0.50 16.89 -13.16
N LEU A 280 0.48 18.21 -13.07
CA LEU A 280 1.28 19.13 -13.87
C LEU A 280 2.35 19.77 -12.99
N LEU A 281 3.64 19.64 -13.36
CA LEU A 281 4.79 20.20 -12.66
C LEU A 281 5.46 21.27 -13.54
N ALA A 282 5.17 22.54 -13.25
CA ALA A 282 5.88 23.67 -13.88
C ALA A 282 7.10 24.04 -13.07
N TYR A 283 8.15 24.54 -13.72
CA TYR A 283 9.40 24.93 -13.07
C TYR A 283 10.08 26.10 -13.74
N GLY A 284 10.60 27.02 -12.93
CA GLY A 284 11.22 28.26 -13.40
C GLY A 284 11.89 29.06 -12.30
N GLN A 285 12.22 30.31 -12.59
CA GLN A 285 12.86 31.22 -11.65
C GLN A 285 11.85 31.96 -10.75
N THR A 286 10.57 31.98 -11.13
CA THR A 286 9.49 32.62 -10.36
C THR A 286 8.24 31.76 -10.30
N THR A 287 7.49 31.87 -9.25
CA THR A 287 6.21 31.18 -9.06
C THR A 287 5.13 31.71 -9.99
N GLU A 288 5.13 33.03 -10.26
CA GLU A 288 4.20 33.66 -11.20
C GLU A 288 4.44 33.18 -12.65
N GLY A 289 5.72 33.00 -13.02
CA GLY A 289 6.08 32.40 -14.30
C GLY A 289 5.60 30.96 -14.42
N ASN A 290 5.69 30.19 -13.33
CA ASN A 290 5.16 28.83 -13.28
C ASN A 290 3.64 28.79 -13.36
N CYS A 291 2.93 29.76 -12.71
CA CYS A 291 1.47 29.87 -12.81
C CYS A 291 1.05 30.08 -14.27
N ARG A 292 1.66 31.01 -15.00
CA ARG A 292 1.36 31.22 -16.43
C ARG A 292 1.59 29.97 -17.29
N ILE A 293 2.63 29.18 -16.98
CA ILE A 293 2.86 27.90 -17.68
C ILE A 293 1.72 26.91 -17.37
N LEU A 294 1.25 26.84 -16.10
CA LEU A 294 0.16 25.97 -15.68
C LEU A 294 -1.19 26.42 -16.26
N GLU A 295 -1.45 27.73 -16.38
CA GLU A 295 -2.62 28.30 -17.03
C GLU A 295 -2.70 27.88 -18.50
N SER A 296 -1.64 28.10 -19.25
CA SER A 296 -1.55 27.64 -20.64
C SER A 296 -1.67 26.11 -20.79
N ALA A 297 -1.13 25.34 -19.83
CA ALA A 297 -1.30 23.89 -19.84
C ALA A 297 -2.75 23.48 -19.54
N HIS A 298 -3.44 24.20 -18.67
CA HIS A 298 -4.85 23.98 -18.38
C HIS A 298 -5.73 24.26 -19.60
N ASP A 299 -5.44 25.29 -20.38
CA ASP A 299 -6.17 25.56 -21.64
C ASP A 299 -6.05 24.38 -22.61
N ARG A 300 -4.88 23.77 -22.73
CA ARG A 300 -4.68 22.51 -23.49
C ARG A 300 -5.47 21.34 -22.92
N CYS A 301 -5.58 21.25 -21.59
CA CYS A 301 -6.45 20.25 -20.94
C CYS A 301 -7.92 20.46 -21.27
N MET A 302 -8.38 21.73 -21.32
CA MET A 302 -9.77 22.06 -21.68
C MET A 302 -10.08 21.76 -23.15
N ASP A 303 -9.13 22.02 -24.05
CA ASP A 303 -9.27 21.65 -25.46
C ASP A 303 -9.35 20.12 -25.64
N TRP A 304 -8.49 19.38 -24.96
CA TRP A 304 -8.60 17.91 -24.92
C TRP A 304 -9.96 17.47 -24.36
N ALA A 305 -10.43 18.09 -23.25
CA ALA A 305 -11.71 17.74 -22.65
C ALA A 305 -12.90 17.93 -23.61
N ARG A 306 -12.88 19.02 -24.40
CA ARG A 306 -13.89 19.29 -25.43
C ARG A 306 -13.92 18.20 -26.51
N ARG A 307 -12.76 17.80 -27.02
CA ARG A 307 -12.64 16.74 -28.05
C ARG A 307 -12.98 15.35 -27.53
N TYR A 308 -12.72 15.09 -26.24
CA TYR A 308 -12.90 13.79 -25.60
C TYR A 308 -14.20 13.66 -24.80
N GLY A 309 -15.07 14.69 -24.75
CA GLY A 309 -16.27 14.67 -23.92
C GLY A 309 -15.97 14.53 -22.42
N ALA A 310 -14.75 14.84 -22.00
CA ALA A 310 -14.33 14.78 -20.60
C ALA A 310 -14.69 16.08 -19.88
N SER A 311 -14.68 16.06 -18.56
CA SER A 311 -14.85 17.27 -17.75
C SER A 311 -13.90 17.25 -16.55
N PHE A 312 -13.37 18.42 -16.26
CA PHE A 312 -12.54 18.65 -15.08
C PHE A 312 -13.36 19.25 -13.94
N ALA A 313 -12.88 19.12 -12.71
CA ALA A 313 -13.45 19.72 -11.50
C ALA A 313 -12.48 20.74 -10.88
N PRO A 314 -12.38 21.97 -11.42
CA PRO A 314 -11.37 22.94 -11.00
C PRO A 314 -11.46 23.32 -9.51
N GLU A 315 -12.64 23.20 -8.92
CA GLU A 315 -12.86 23.42 -7.49
C GLU A 315 -12.06 22.43 -6.60
N LYS A 316 -11.73 21.26 -7.12
CA LYS A 316 -10.95 20.21 -6.42
C LYS A 316 -9.46 20.25 -6.74
N TYR A 317 -9.03 21.10 -7.64
CA TYR A 317 -7.61 21.20 -7.93
C TYR A 317 -6.82 21.63 -6.69
N ASP A 318 -5.60 21.16 -6.59
CA ASP A 318 -4.67 21.58 -5.55
C ASP A 318 -3.40 22.16 -6.19
N LEU A 319 -3.06 23.40 -5.82
CA LEU A 319 -1.83 24.08 -6.22
C LEU A 319 -0.87 24.11 -5.04
N ILE A 320 0.40 23.75 -5.27
CA ILE A 320 1.48 23.92 -4.28
C ILE A 320 2.76 24.39 -4.96
N HIS A 321 3.44 25.35 -4.33
CA HIS A 321 4.80 25.75 -4.72
C HIS A 321 5.81 25.00 -3.85
N LEU A 322 6.83 24.44 -4.49
CA LEU A 322 7.82 23.59 -3.84
C LEU A 322 9.21 24.23 -3.95
N SER A 323 9.84 24.55 -2.80
CA SER A 323 11.17 25.13 -2.75
C SER A 323 11.89 24.81 -1.43
N ARG A 324 13.20 24.52 -1.50
CA ARG A 324 14.05 24.45 -0.31
C ARG A 324 14.29 25.86 0.31
N ARG A 325 14.13 26.92 -0.49
CA ARG A 325 14.37 28.33 -0.12
C ARG A 325 13.10 29.18 -0.30
N PRO A 326 11.99 28.91 0.44
CA PRO A 326 10.72 29.58 0.19
C PRO A 326 10.77 31.11 0.37
N LYS A 327 11.70 31.63 1.19
CA LYS A 327 11.89 33.08 1.34
C LYS A 327 12.39 33.79 0.06
N LYS A 328 12.93 33.03 -0.90
CA LYS A 328 13.44 33.56 -2.18
C LYS A 328 12.31 33.78 -3.19
N PHE A 329 11.18 33.15 -3.04
CA PHE A 329 10.09 33.09 -4.01
C PHE A 329 8.78 33.56 -3.40
N ASN A 330 7.88 34.08 -4.22
CA ASN A 330 6.52 34.38 -3.81
C ASN A 330 5.69 33.09 -3.68
N MET A 331 5.70 32.48 -2.50
CA MET A 331 4.96 31.23 -2.24
C MET A 331 3.43 31.41 -2.20
N GLN A 332 2.93 32.64 -2.39
CA GLN A 332 1.49 32.97 -2.42
C GLN A 332 0.98 33.26 -3.84
N ALA A 333 1.82 33.09 -4.87
CA ALA A 333 1.39 33.29 -6.25
C ALA A 333 0.17 32.40 -6.56
N GLN A 334 -0.85 33.02 -7.17
CA GLN A 334 -2.13 32.36 -7.46
C GLN A 334 -2.20 31.97 -8.93
N LEU A 335 -3.00 30.95 -9.22
CA LEU A 335 -3.29 30.46 -10.56
C LEU A 335 -4.65 31.01 -11.00
N GLN A 336 -4.72 31.60 -12.20
CA GLN A 336 -5.96 32.11 -12.80
C GLN A 336 -6.50 31.12 -13.84
N LEU A 337 -7.66 30.53 -13.59
CA LEU A 337 -8.30 29.57 -14.47
C LEU A 337 -9.66 30.11 -14.93
N GLY A 338 -9.64 30.95 -15.99
CA GLY A 338 -10.82 31.70 -16.38
C GLY A 338 -11.31 32.60 -15.23
N ASN A 339 -12.51 32.37 -14.74
CA ASN A 339 -13.09 33.11 -13.61
C ASN A 339 -12.71 32.55 -12.24
N LEU A 340 -12.00 31.44 -12.16
CA LEU A 340 -11.59 30.80 -10.90
C LEU A 340 -10.15 31.17 -10.57
N VAL A 341 -9.95 31.73 -9.37
CA VAL A 341 -8.61 31.97 -8.79
C VAL A 341 -8.29 30.85 -7.82
N LYS A 342 -7.18 30.16 -8.05
CA LYS A 342 -6.71 29.09 -7.17
C LYS A 342 -5.49 29.53 -6.39
N ALA A 343 -5.65 29.68 -5.07
CA ALA A 343 -4.55 29.96 -4.16
C ALA A 343 -3.74 28.69 -3.87
N PRO A 344 -2.42 28.82 -3.62
CA PRO A 344 -1.58 27.69 -3.22
C PRO A 344 -1.95 27.18 -1.83
N THR A 345 -1.88 25.86 -1.67
CA THR A 345 -2.12 25.18 -0.39
C THR A 345 -0.83 24.93 0.37
N THR A 346 -0.92 24.74 1.69
CA THR A 346 0.23 24.41 2.56
C THR A 346 0.69 22.97 2.42
N SER A 347 -0.14 22.10 1.88
CA SER A 347 0.17 20.71 1.56
C SER A 347 -0.81 20.15 0.53
N VAL A 348 -0.33 19.25 -0.33
CA VAL A 348 -1.13 18.58 -1.36
C VAL A 348 -1.00 17.08 -1.21
N ARG A 349 -2.11 16.37 -1.39
CA ARG A 349 -2.12 14.91 -1.38
C ARG A 349 -1.98 14.37 -2.79
N VAL A 350 -0.86 13.67 -3.08
CA VAL A 350 -0.60 12.99 -4.34
C VAL A 350 -0.46 11.49 -4.07
N LEU A 351 -1.28 10.66 -4.71
CA LEU A 351 -1.26 9.19 -4.61
C LEU A 351 -1.15 8.66 -3.16
N GLY A 352 -1.83 9.34 -2.24
CA GLY A 352 -1.88 8.95 -0.83
C GLY A 352 -0.78 9.53 0.06
N ILE A 353 0.21 10.22 -0.51
CA ILE A 353 1.28 10.90 0.22
C ILE A 353 1.00 12.40 0.27
N TRP A 354 1.26 13.02 1.43
CA TRP A 354 1.14 14.47 1.60
C TRP A 354 2.49 15.15 1.35
N LEU A 355 2.53 16.02 0.35
CA LEU A 355 3.68 16.83 -0.01
C LEU A 355 3.58 18.18 0.70
N ASP A 356 4.63 18.60 1.39
CA ASP A 356 4.79 19.96 1.94
C ASP A 356 5.79 20.76 1.09
N PRO A 357 5.79 22.11 1.14
CA PRO A 357 6.63 22.96 0.28
C PRO A 357 8.13 22.64 0.30
N LYS A 358 8.62 21.99 1.35
CA LYS A 358 10.05 21.65 1.51
C LYS A 358 10.31 20.14 1.43
N LEU A 359 9.30 19.31 1.18
CA LEU A 359 9.35 17.84 1.20
C LEU A 359 9.98 17.30 2.49
N ARG A 360 9.57 17.87 3.65
CA ARG A 360 10.00 17.42 4.98
C ARG A 360 9.14 16.32 5.57
N TRP A 361 8.02 16.01 4.90
CA TRP A 361 7.09 14.94 5.23
C TRP A 361 6.36 15.08 6.57
N ASN A 362 6.39 16.28 7.17
CA ASN A 362 5.78 16.52 8.49
C ASN A 362 4.27 16.34 8.47
N GLU A 363 3.60 16.87 7.44
CA GLU A 363 2.15 16.72 7.28
C GLU A 363 1.76 15.28 6.98
N HIS A 364 2.52 14.60 6.12
CA HIS A 364 2.32 13.16 5.87
C HIS A 364 2.38 12.35 7.17
N VAL A 365 3.44 12.51 7.95
CA VAL A 365 3.62 11.81 9.23
C VAL A 365 2.47 12.12 10.20
N LYS A 366 2.03 13.38 10.30
CA LYS A 366 0.93 13.82 11.17
C LYS A 366 -0.38 13.11 10.79
N VAL A 367 -0.73 13.10 9.50
CA VAL A 367 -1.95 12.46 8.99
C VAL A 367 -1.90 10.94 9.20
N VAL A 368 -0.77 10.29 8.89
CA VAL A 368 -0.59 8.84 9.11
C VAL A 368 -0.74 8.50 10.59
N LEU A 369 -0.09 9.25 11.50
CA LEU A 369 -0.21 9.03 12.93
C LEU A 369 -1.66 9.19 13.43
N GLY A 370 -2.40 10.18 12.92
CA GLY A 370 -3.82 10.38 13.23
C GLY A 370 -4.66 9.15 12.87
N LYS A 371 -4.53 8.68 11.63
CA LYS A 371 -5.23 7.46 11.15
C LYS A 371 -4.85 6.21 11.94
N MET A 372 -3.56 6.04 12.22
CA MET A 372 -3.08 4.87 12.94
C MET A 372 -3.51 4.85 14.41
N LYS A 373 -3.69 6.00 15.05
CA LYS A 373 -4.30 6.09 16.38
C LYS A 373 -5.70 5.48 16.39
N THR A 374 -6.53 5.80 15.40
CA THR A 374 -7.88 5.23 15.26
C THR A 374 -7.85 3.71 15.07
N GLN A 375 -7.00 3.20 14.19
CA GLN A 375 -6.84 1.76 13.96
C GLN A 375 -6.28 1.02 15.19
N THR A 376 -5.32 1.64 15.89
CA THR A 376 -4.79 1.08 17.15
C THR A 376 -5.87 1.04 18.22
N ASN A 377 -6.73 2.05 18.32
CA ASN A 377 -7.85 2.04 19.27
C ASN A 377 -8.88 0.95 18.92
N ALA A 378 -9.11 0.69 17.61
CA ALA A 378 -9.93 -0.45 17.20
C ALA A 378 -9.30 -1.79 17.64
N LEU A 379 -7.98 -1.94 17.51
CA LEU A 379 -7.28 -3.14 18.00
C LEU A 379 -7.40 -3.29 19.52
N ILE A 380 -7.34 -2.19 20.28
CA ILE A 380 -7.55 -2.22 21.75
C ILE A 380 -8.95 -2.72 22.10
N ARG A 381 -9.99 -2.31 21.35
CA ARG A 381 -11.38 -2.74 21.59
C ARG A 381 -11.61 -4.22 21.29
N THR A 382 -10.77 -4.84 20.49
CA THR A 382 -10.91 -6.26 20.11
C THR A 382 -10.00 -7.17 20.91
N THR A 383 -9.04 -6.65 21.67
CA THR A 383 -8.09 -7.43 22.48
C THR A 383 -7.48 -6.59 23.60
N ALA A 384 -7.42 -7.19 24.79
CA ALA A 384 -6.71 -6.68 25.96
C ALA A 384 -5.59 -7.64 26.36
N SER A 385 -5.03 -7.50 27.57
CA SER A 385 -4.01 -8.43 28.08
C SER A 385 -4.57 -9.82 28.44
N THR A 386 -5.82 -9.86 28.85
CA THR A 386 -6.45 -11.07 29.41
C THR A 386 -7.58 -11.66 28.56
N TRP A 387 -8.09 -10.93 27.58
CA TRP A 387 -9.23 -11.35 26.75
C TRP A 387 -9.12 -10.86 25.30
N GLY A 388 -9.99 -11.38 24.43
CA GLY A 388 -10.14 -10.97 23.04
C GLY A 388 -9.31 -11.77 22.06
N ALA A 389 -8.93 -11.13 20.95
CA ALA A 389 -8.19 -11.80 19.87
C ALA A 389 -6.88 -12.42 20.37
N THR A 390 -6.62 -13.63 19.91
CA THR A 390 -5.37 -14.35 20.24
C THR A 390 -4.13 -13.56 19.85
N PHE A 391 -3.00 -13.92 20.40
CA PHE A 391 -1.69 -13.32 20.00
C PHE A 391 -1.49 -13.37 18.48
N ALA A 392 -1.76 -14.51 17.85
CA ALA A 392 -1.61 -14.69 16.40
C ALA A 392 -2.54 -13.76 15.61
N SER A 393 -3.83 -13.72 15.96
CA SER A 393 -4.84 -12.86 15.30
C SER A 393 -4.53 -11.38 15.49
N ALA A 394 -4.21 -10.94 16.70
CA ALA A 394 -3.84 -9.55 16.97
C ALA A 394 -2.56 -9.12 16.21
N ARG A 395 -1.56 -10.02 16.15
CA ARG A 395 -0.34 -9.81 15.35
C ARG A 395 -0.64 -9.74 13.85
N GLN A 396 -1.55 -10.57 13.36
CA GLN A 396 -1.98 -10.56 11.96
C GLN A 396 -2.67 -9.24 11.63
N ILE A 397 -3.58 -8.75 12.46
CA ILE A 397 -4.23 -7.43 12.28
C ILE A 397 -3.16 -6.33 12.20
N TYR A 398 -2.20 -6.31 13.13
CA TYR A 398 -1.11 -5.33 13.09
C TYR A 398 -0.31 -5.44 11.78
N SER A 399 0.11 -6.64 11.39
CA SER A 399 0.99 -6.85 10.22
C SER A 399 0.27 -6.63 8.88
N ALA A 400 -1.04 -6.88 8.81
CA ALA A 400 -1.82 -6.74 7.57
C ALA A 400 -2.45 -5.35 7.39
N ILE A 401 -2.74 -4.63 8.47
CA ILE A 401 -3.46 -3.35 8.42
C ILE A 401 -2.58 -2.18 8.85
N VAL A 402 -2.05 -2.22 10.09
CA VAL A 402 -1.36 -1.07 10.68
C VAL A 402 0.02 -0.85 10.05
N ARG A 403 0.83 -1.89 9.99
CA ARG A 403 2.21 -1.81 9.47
C ARG A 403 2.28 -1.40 7.98
N PRO A 404 1.46 -1.95 7.05
CA PRO A 404 1.45 -1.49 5.67
C PRO A 404 1.07 -0.02 5.53
N ALA A 405 0.11 0.46 6.33
CA ALA A 405 -0.27 1.86 6.32
C ALA A 405 0.83 2.79 6.86
N LEU A 406 1.60 2.37 7.87
CA LEU A 406 2.80 3.08 8.34
C LEU A 406 3.91 3.12 7.28
N ALA A 407 4.00 2.09 6.44
CA ALA A 407 5.06 1.93 5.45
C ALA A 407 4.67 2.42 4.04
N HIS A 408 3.43 2.91 3.84
CA HIS A 408 3.00 3.40 2.52
C HIS A 408 3.88 4.54 2.03
N GLY A 409 4.41 4.39 0.80
CA GLY A 409 5.33 5.35 0.19
C GLY A 409 6.66 5.51 0.90
N ALA A 410 7.08 4.56 1.74
CA ALA A 410 8.35 4.63 2.47
C ALA A 410 9.55 4.85 1.54
N ALA A 411 9.50 4.30 0.33
CA ALA A 411 10.52 4.51 -0.69
C ALA A 411 10.75 6.00 -1.04
N ILE A 412 9.78 6.86 -0.75
CA ILE A 412 9.80 8.28 -1.08
C ILE A 412 10.25 9.12 0.12
N TRP A 413 9.56 8.94 1.26
CA TRP A 413 9.75 9.81 2.43
C TRP A 413 10.77 9.29 3.44
N HIS A 414 11.16 8.00 3.37
CA HIS A 414 12.15 7.45 4.28
C HIS A 414 13.56 7.83 3.82
N PRO A 415 14.38 8.47 4.66
CA PRO A 415 15.71 8.92 4.26
C PRO A 415 16.73 7.79 4.21
N THR A 416 17.66 7.88 3.27
CA THR A 416 18.71 6.90 2.95
C THR A 416 20.06 7.19 3.59
N GLN A 417 20.18 8.08 4.57
CA GLN A 417 21.49 8.48 5.05
C GLN A 417 22.27 7.31 5.68
N PRO A 418 23.44 6.92 5.13
CA PRO A 418 24.37 6.04 5.81
C PRO A 418 24.88 6.79 7.05
N GLY A 419 24.86 6.13 8.21
CA GLY A 419 25.36 6.73 9.44
C GLY A 419 24.40 7.72 10.08
N ARG A 420 23.09 7.46 10.06
CA ARG A 420 22.18 8.13 10.98
C ARG A 420 22.78 8.08 12.36
N GLN A 421 23.38 9.20 12.78
CA GLN A 421 23.83 9.36 14.13
C GLN A 421 22.65 8.95 15.02
N LYS A 422 22.81 7.78 15.68
CA LYS A 422 22.02 7.47 16.86
C LYS A 422 22.08 8.76 17.68
N SER A 423 20.96 9.25 18.20
CA SER A 423 21.08 10.23 19.27
C SER A 423 22.08 9.64 20.26
N LYS A 424 22.78 10.45 21.04
CA LYS A 424 23.67 9.97 22.13
C LYS A 424 22.98 8.93 23.05
N LYS A 425 21.66 8.74 22.92
CA LYS A 425 20.80 7.74 23.60
C LYS A 425 20.28 6.61 22.69
N GLY A 426 20.84 6.38 21.49
CA GLY A 426 20.50 5.20 20.67
C GLY A 426 19.16 5.21 19.94
N SER A 427 18.29 6.22 20.11
CA SER A 427 16.97 6.25 19.50
C SER A 427 17.00 6.75 18.05
N PRO A 428 16.24 6.14 17.11
CA PRO A 428 16.13 6.60 15.74
C PRO A 428 15.50 8.01 15.69
N LYS A 429 16.03 8.89 14.82
CA LYS A 429 15.51 10.24 14.59
C LYS A 429 14.64 10.28 13.33
N GLY A 430 13.72 11.25 13.23
CA GLY A 430 12.93 11.52 12.03
C GLY A 430 11.58 10.81 11.96
N PRO A 431 10.98 10.70 10.77
CA PRO A 431 9.63 10.13 10.57
C PRO A 431 9.45 8.73 11.13
N ALA A 432 10.42 7.84 10.91
CA ALA A 432 10.38 6.46 11.41
C ALA A 432 10.28 6.39 12.93
N ALA A 433 11.03 7.23 13.68
CA ALA A 433 10.97 7.27 15.14
C ALA A 433 9.59 7.70 15.66
N ARG A 434 8.98 8.68 15.02
CA ARG A 434 7.62 9.15 15.36
C ARG A 434 6.59 8.05 15.12
N MET A 435 6.69 7.33 14.01
CA MET A 435 5.81 6.22 13.64
C MET A 435 6.04 4.95 14.48
N ALA A 436 7.27 4.70 14.95
CA ALA A 436 7.60 3.59 15.83
C ALA A 436 6.80 3.59 17.14
N SER A 437 6.34 4.76 17.62
CA SER A 437 5.48 4.86 18.80
C SER A 437 4.16 4.08 18.63
N ILE A 438 3.60 4.06 17.42
CA ILE A 438 2.39 3.27 17.09
C ILE A 438 2.71 1.78 17.08
N GLN A 439 3.81 1.36 16.43
CA GLN A 439 4.27 -0.03 16.48
C GLN A 439 4.42 -0.48 17.92
N ASN A 440 5.14 0.29 18.73
CA ASN A 440 5.41 -0.04 20.13
C ASN A 440 4.14 -0.23 20.96
N LYS A 441 3.11 0.60 20.69
CA LYS A 441 1.78 0.45 21.32
C LYS A 441 1.11 -0.85 20.86
N CYS A 442 1.12 -1.12 19.56
CA CYS A 442 0.54 -2.35 19.01
C CYS A 442 1.23 -3.62 19.54
N LEU A 443 2.56 -3.63 19.64
CA LEU A 443 3.30 -4.79 20.16
C LEU A 443 2.94 -5.10 21.62
N ARG A 444 2.70 -4.06 22.44
CA ARG A 444 2.20 -4.25 23.82
C ARG A 444 0.81 -4.88 23.85
N ILE A 445 -0.09 -4.42 22.97
CA ILE A 445 -1.44 -4.97 22.86
C ILE A 445 -1.37 -6.42 22.39
N VAL A 446 -0.58 -6.71 21.35
CA VAL A 446 -0.41 -8.07 20.82
C VAL A 446 0.11 -9.03 21.88
N SER A 447 1.10 -8.63 22.65
CA SER A 447 1.80 -9.47 23.62
C SER A 447 1.18 -9.48 25.02
N GLY A 448 0.29 -8.53 25.37
CA GLY A 448 -0.22 -8.34 26.73
C GLY A 448 0.84 -7.88 27.73
N ALA A 449 1.93 -7.28 27.24
CA ALA A 449 3.06 -6.86 28.05
C ALA A 449 2.86 -5.50 28.73
N TYR A 450 3.47 -5.32 29.89
CA TYR A 450 3.49 -4.05 30.60
C TYR A 450 4.23 -2.94 29.84
N ARG A 451 3.85 -1.67 30.11
CA ARG A 451 4.48 -0.48 29.52
C ARG A 451 6.00 -0.44 29.72
N ALA A 452 6.49 -0.93 30.86
CA ALA A 452 7.90 -0.96 31.21
C ALA A 452 8.72 -2.04 30.49
N THR A 453 8.08 -2.90 29.68
CA THR A 453 8.80 -3.92 28.91
C THR A 453 9.61 -3.27 27.79
N PRO A 454 10.93 -3.56 27.68
CA PRO A 454 11.78 -3.00 26.63
C PRO A 454 11.28 -3.34 25.24
N ILE A 455 11.36 -2.39 24.32
CA ILE A 455 10.81 -2.55 22.97
C ILE A 455 11.57 -3.61 22.18
N SER A 456 12.90 -3.67 22.28
CA SER A 456 13.71 -4.70 21.63
C SER A 456 13.27 -6.13 22.00
N VAL A 457 12.86 -6.33 23.26
CA VAL A 457 12.32 -7.61 23.74
C VAL A 457 10.95 -7.89 23.13
N LEU A 458 10.06 -6.88 23.07
CA LEU A 458 8.74 -7.04 22.46
C LEU A 458 8.81 -7.30 20.95
N GLU A 459 9.71 -6.61 20.25
CA GLU A 459 9.98 -6.86 18.84
C GLU A 459 10.40 -8.33 18.63
N THR A 460 11.30 -8.84 19.47
CA THR A 460 11.76 -10.23 19.42
C THR A 460 10.65 -11.23 19.77
N GLU A 461 9.91 -11.03 20.86
CA GLU A 461 8.83 -11.91 21.29
C GLU A 461 7.64 -11.94 20.29
N THR A 462 7.36 -10.83 19.63
CA THR A 462 6.33 -10.77 18.59
C THR A 462 6.85 -11.10 17.19
N PHE A 463 8.14 -11.36 17.04
CA PHE A 463 8.83 -11.48 15.76
C PHE A 463 8.42 -10.39 14.79
N THR A 464 8.55 -9.16 15.25
CA THR A 464 8.24 -7.94 14.50
C THR A 464 9.48 -7.06 14.48
N PRO A 465 10.14 -6.86 13.34
CA PRO A 465 11.39 -6.11 13.29
C PRO A 465 11.19 -4.63 13.67
N PRO A 466 12.24 -3.96 14.17
CA PRO A 466 12.26 -2.52 14.36
C PRO A 466 11.77 -1.79 13.12
N LEU A 467 10.90 -0.79 13.29
CA LEU A 467 10.21 -0.16 12.16
C LEU A 467 11.19 0.49 11.17
N ASP A 468 12.25 1.12 11.64
CA ASP A 468 13.26 1.73 10.79
C ASP A 468 13.99 0.71 9.90
N LEU A 469 14.41 -0.44 10.45
CA LEU A 469 15.00 -1.52 9.67
C LEU A 469 14.01 -2.13 8.66
N TYR A 470 12.73 -2.22 9.04
CA TYR A 470 11.69 -2.67 8.13
C TYR A 470 11.50 -1.69 6.95
N LEU A 471 11.53 -0.39 7.23
CA LEU A 471 11.42 0.65 6.19
C LEU A 471 12.66 0.67 5.29
N ASP A 472 13.86 0.47 5.85
CA ASP A 472 15.10 0.32 5.09
C ASP A 472 15.02 -0.86 4.12
N ALA A 473 14.54 -2.02 4.60
CA ALA A 473 14.36 -3.21 3.75
C ALA A 473 13.36 -2.97 2.61
N ARG A 474 12.27 -2.27 2.89
CA ARG A 474 11.27 -1.91 1.87
C ARG A 474 11.84 -0.96 0.82
N LEU A 475 12.59 0.04 1.26
CA LEU A 475 13.24 0.98 0.35
C LEU A 475 14.30 0.26 -0.52
N ALA A 476 15.14 -0.58 0.07
CA ALA A 476 16.13 -1.34 -0.67
C ALA A 476 15.49 -2.26 -1.73
N GLN A 477 14.42 -2.98 -1.35
CA GLN A 477 13.67 -3.82 -2.26
C GLN A 477 12.99 -3.04 -3.38
N PHE A 478 12.46 -1.84 -3.10
CA PHE A 478 11.88 -0.96 -4.10
C PHE A 478 12.95 -0.52 -5.11
N ARG A 479 14.11 -0.05 -4.64
CA ARG A 479 15.19 0.43 -5.51
C ARG A 479 15.75 -0.67 -6.41
N LEU A 480 15.93 -1.88 -5.89
CA LEU A 480 16.38 -3.00 -6.71
C LEU A 480 15.37 -3.31 -7.84
N ARG A 481 14.08 -3.47 -7.51
CA ARG A 481 13.05 -3.69 -8.52
C ARG A 481 12.94 -2.54 -9.52
N HIS A 482 13.14 -1.30 -9.08
CA HIS A 482 13.12 -0.12 -9.92
C HIS A 482 14.26 -0.12 -10.95
N LYS A 483 15.44 -0.60 -10.55
CA LYS A 483 16.59 -0.80 -11.43
C LYS A 483 16.33 -1.94 -12.43
N GLU A 484 15.86 -3.10 -11.95
CA GLU A 484 15.56 -4.28 -12.77
C GLU A 484 14.46 -4.01 -13.82
N SER A 485 13.44 -3.23 -13.47
CA SER A 485 12.34 -2.87 -14.39
C SER A 485 12.65 -1.72 -15.35
N GLY A 486 13.87 -1.17 -15.33
CA GLY A 486 14.25 -0.03 -16.17
C GLY A 486 13.65 1.32 -15.75
N MET A 487 12.86 1.38 -14.67
CA MET A 487 12.21 2.60 -14.20
C MET A 487 13.20 3.64 -13.69
N GLU A 488 14.35 3.22 -13.16
CA GLU A 488 15.43 4.13 -12.79
C GLU A 488 15.93 4.95 -14.00
N GLY A 489 16.07 4.31 -15.17
CA GLY A 489 16.42 4.96 -16.43
C GLY A 489 15.39 6.00 -16.87
N LEU A 490 14.10 5.69 -16.71
CA LEU A 490 13.02 6.62 -17.00
C LEU A 490 13.08 7.86 -16.10
N VAL A 491 13.24 7.69 -14.80
CA VAL A 491 13.39 8.79 -13.83
C VAL A 491 14.62 9.64 -14.14
N LYS A 492 15.76 8.99 -14.40
CA LYS A 492 17.02 9.66 -14.79
C LYS A 492 16.84 10.50 -16.04
N ASN A 493 16.23 9.96 -17.10
CA ASN A 493 15.97 10.67 -18.35
C ASN A 493 15.05 11.89 -18.14
N ALA A 494 14.01 11.78 -17.31
CA ALA A 494 13.14 12.89 -16.97
C ALA A 494 13.92 14.02 -16.23
N CYS A 495 14.76 13.65 -15.27
CA CYS A 495 15.64 14.60 -14.56
C CYS A 495 16.65 15.27 -15.51
N LEU A 496 17.25 14.52 -16.43
CA LEU A 496 18.18 15.07 -17.44
C LEU A 496 17.49 16.07 -18.38
N LYS A 497 16.26 15.80 -18.81
CA LYS A 497 15.46 16.75 -19.61
C LYS A 497 15.26 18.07 -18.86
N ILE A 498 14.91 18.03 -17.58
CA ILE A 498 14.75 19.22 -16.72
C ILE A 498 16.08 19.95 -16.61
N ARG A 499 17.17 19.25 -16.28
CA ARG A 499 18.51 19.81 -16.16
C ARG A 499 18.94 20.56 -17.42
N ASN A 500 18.74 19.96 -18.59
CA ASN A 500 19.12 20.55 -19.87
C ASN A 500 18.30 21.82 -20.18
N LYS A 501 17.02 21.86 -19.82
CA LYS A 501 16.16 23.04 -19.98
C LYS A 501 16.54 24.19 -19.01
N LEU A 502 17.01 23.88 -17.81
CA LEU A 502 17.40 24.86 -16.80
C LEU A 502 18.81 25.43 -17.04
N ARG A 503 19.69 24.68 -17.72
CA ARG A 503 21.01 25.15 -18.08
C ARG A 503 20.88 26.25 -19.16
N LYS A 504 20.93 27.53 -18.76
CA LYS A 504 21.22 28.61 -19.69
C LYS A 504 22.63 28.39 -20.26
N ARG A 505 22.83 28.73 -21.56
CA ARG A 505 24.09 28.75 -22.30
C ARG A 505 25.24 29.41 -21.52
N ARG A 506 25.70 28.82 -20.43
CA ARG A 506 26.99 29.15 -19.82
C ARG A 506 27.98 28.07 -20.23
N ARG A 507 29.08 28.54 -20.80
CA ARG A 507 30.25 27.84 -21.32
C ARG A 507 30.47 26.45 -20.69
N GLN A 508 30.71 25.48 -21.55
CA GLN A 508 31.22 24.15 -21.29
C GLN A 508 32.43 24.18 -20.33
N GLN A 509 32.18 24.12 -19.06
CA GLN A 509 33.11 23.51 -18.13
C GLN A 509 32.63 22.09 -17.94
N GLN A 510 33.43 21.15 -18.39
CA GLN A 510 33.30 19.71 -18.13
C GLN A 510 33.22 19.50 -16.61
N ARG A 511 32.00 19.46 -16.07
CA ARG A 511 31.77 18.91 -14.74
C ARG A 511 31.29 17.49 -14.94
N GLN A 512 31.92 16.56 -14.20
CA GLN A 512 31.54 15.15 -14.11
C GLN A 512 30.02 14.98 -14.04
N PRO A 513 29.44 13.90 -14.59
CA PRO A 513 28.03 13.63 -14.52
C PRO A 513 27.61 13.53 -13.04
N VAL A 514 26.95 14.56 -12.56
CA VAL A 514 26.48 14.58 -11.16
C VAL A 514 25.31 13.61 -11.00
N GLN A 515 25.48 12.68 -10.11
CA GLN A 515 24.50 11.66 -9.71
C GLN A 515 23.15 12.30 -9.33
N THR A 516 22.04 11.69 -9.73
CA THR A 516 20.70 12.07 -9.30
C THR A 516 20.43 11.54 -7.87
N GLU A 517 19.44 12.13 -7.19
CA GLU A 517 19.00 11.63 -5.88
C GLU A 517 18.54 10.15 -5.96
N GLY A 518 17.86 9.77 -7.06
CA GLY A 518 17.44 8.40 -7.33
C GLY A 518 18.63 7.43 -7.41
N GLU A 519 19.64 7.77 -8.20
CA GLU A 519 20.87 6.96 -8.33
C GLU A 519 21.60 6.80 -7.01
N ALA A 520 21.69 7.87 -6.20
CA ALA A 520 22.31 7.81 -4.87
C ALA A 520 21.54 6.85 -3.92
N ARG A 521 20.21 6.84 -4.01
CA ARG A 521 19.36 5.94 -3.25
C ARG A 521 19.49 4.49 -3.71
N THR A 522 19.64 4.24 -5.01
CA THR A 522 19.90 2.89 -5.55
C THR A 522 21.25 2.37 -5.11
N GLN A 523 22.32 3.19 -5.18
CA GLN A 523 23.63 2.81 -4.67
C GLN A 523 23.60 2.48 -3.16
N TRP A 524 22.86 3.26 -2.37
CA TRP A 524 22.65 2.94 -0.96
C TRP A 524 21.94 1.61 -0.79
N ALA A 525 20.90 1.32 -1.60
CA ALA A 525 20.14 0.09 -1.52
C ALA A 525 20.98 -1.15 -1.84
N GLU A 526 21.83 -1.05 -2.86
CA GLU A 526 22.78 -2.11 -3.22
C GLU A 526 23.77 -2.39 -2.08
N ALA A 527 24.33 -1.32 -1.49
CA ALA A 527 25.21 -1.44 -0.33
C ALA A 527 24.47 -2.01 0.92
N TRP A 528 23.19 -1.64 1.10
CA TRP A 528 22.37 -2.14 2.19
C TRP A 528 22.06 -3.64 2.06
N LEU A 529 21.93 -4.15 0.83
CA LEU A 529 21.64 -5.56 0.54
C LEU A 529 22.87 -6.48 0.60
N LYS A 530 24.06 -5.94 0.75
CA LYS A 530 25.30 -6.73 0.90
C LYS A 530 25.47 -7.21 2.33
N ASP A 531 25.96 -8.43 2.46
CA ASP A 531 26.40 -9.03 3.73
C ASP A 531 27.86 -8.69 4.08
N GLU A 532 28.41 -9.35 5.08
CA GLU A 532 29.81 -9.18 5.53
C GLU A 532 30.82 -9.64 4.47
N HIS A 533 30.43 -10.57 3.59
CA HIS A 533 31.24 -11.08 2.48
C HIS A 533 31.02 -10.33 1.18
N GLN A 534 30.32 -9.19 1.22
CA GLN A 534 29.94 -8.37 0.03
C GLN A 534 28.99 -9.08 -0.96
N GLU A 535 28.38 -10.20 -0.57
CA GLU A 535 27.37 -10.89 -1.37
C GLU A 535 25.99 -10.22 -1.25
N SER A 536 25.28 -10.10 -2.37
CA SER A 536 23.93 -9.54 -2.40
C SER A 536 22.92 -10.58 -1.93
N LEU A 537 22.22 -10.27 -0.84
CA LEU A 537 21.20 -11.14 -0.27
C LEU A 537 19.79 -10.56 -0.42
N PRO A 538 18.75 -11.41 -0.44
CA PRO A 538 17.36 -10.95 -0.40
C PRO A 538 17.09 -10.07 0.82
N ALA A 539 16.37 -8.96 0.63
CA ALA A 539 16.08 -7.99 1.68
C ALA A 539 15.56 -8.59 3.02
N PRO A 540 14.70 -9.63 3.03
CA PRO A 540 14.28 -10.27 4.28
C PRO A 540 15.42 -10.94 5.06
N LYS A 541 16.42 -11.50 4.37
CA LYS A 541 17.58 -12.12 5.01
C LYS A 541 18.49 -11.05 5.65
N VAL A 542 18.79 -10.00 4.90
CA VAL A 542 19.57 -8.85 5.40
C VAL A 542 18.88 -8.17 6.58
N LEU A 543 17.55 -7.96 6.48
CA LEU A 543 16.76 -7.42 7.58
C LEU A 543 16.92 -8.25 8.85
N LEU A 544 16.80 -9.56 8.74
CA LEU A 544 16.92 -10.45 9.89
C LEU A 544 18.34 -10.43 10.49
N SER A 545 19.39 -10.44 9.66
CA SER A 545 20.79 -10.34 10.10
C SER A 545 21.05 -9.04 10.86
N ARG A 546 20.69 -7.89 10.27
CA ARG A 546 20.85 -6.57 10.91
C ARG A 546 20.03 -6.43 12.18
N TRP A 547 18.86 -7.06 12.23
CA TRP A 547 18.05 -7.07 13.44
C TRP A 547 18.69 -7.91 14.55
N LYS A 548 19.27 -9.07 14.24
CA LYS A 548 20.05 -9.87 15.21
C LYS A 548 21.24 -9.11 15.76
N GLN A 549 22.03 -8.46 14.89
CA GLN A 549 23.15 -7.60 15.32
C GLN A 549 22.69 -6.49 16.28
N ARG A 550 21.58 -5.82 15.96
CA ARG A 550 20.98 -4.80 16.85
C ARG A 550 20.53 -5.40 18.17
N TRP A 551 19.90 -6.57 18.14
CA TRP A 551 19.47 -7.28 19.34
C TRP A 551 20.65 -7.60 20.28
N GLU A 552 21.74 -8.09 19.77
CA GLU A 552 22.93 -8.36 20.54
C GLU A 552 23.49 -7.12 21.24
N ALA A 553 23.48 -5.99 20.55
CA ALA A 553 23.93 -4.70 21.07
C ALA A 553 22.97 -4.04 22.08
N GLU A 554 21.67 -4.33 22.02
CA GLU A 554 20.62 -3.61 22.77
C GLU A 554 19.83 -4.52 23.73
N ARG A 555 20.11 -5.83 23.79
CA ARG A 555 19.41 -6.76 24.68
C ARG A 555 19.61 -6.36 26.15
N PRO A 556 18.56 -6.44 26.98
CA PRO A 556 18.69 -6.21 28.40
C PRO A 556 19.59 -7.27 29.07
N GLU A 557 20.48 -6.87 29.95
CA GLU A 557 21.43 -7.76 30.63
C GLU A 557 20.75 -8.70 31.66
N TRP A 558 19.54 -8.38 32.13
CA TRP A 558 18.91 -9.10 33.22
C TRP A 558 17.38 -9.23 33.07
N GLY A 559 16.81 -10.21 33.75
CA GLY A 559 15.36 -10.40 33.90
C GLY A 559 14.70 -11.14 32.75
N LEU A 560 15.46 -11.67 31.79
CA LEU A 560 14.93 -12.46 30.68
C LEU A 560 14.94 -13.96 30.99
N LEU A 561 13.78 -14.62 30.83
CA LEU A 561 13.67 -16.07 30.96
C LEU A 561 13.44 -16.71 29.58
N GLY A 562 14.52 -17.21 28.98
CA GLY A 562 14.46 -17.89 27.69
C GLY A 562 14.18 -17.01 26.46
N VAL A 563 14.28 -15.68 26.57
CA VAL A 563 14.28 -14.80 25.42
C VAL A 563 15.62 -14.88 24.72
N ARG A 564 15.61 -15.23 23.44
CA ARG A 564 16.79 -15.37 22.59
C ARG A 564 16.77 -14.31 21.50
N GLU A 565 17.68 -14.44 20.56
CA GLU A 565 17.70 -13.63 19.34
C GLU A 565 16.37 -13.70 18.55
N PRO A 566 16.10 -12.71 17.68
CA PRO A 566 14.90 -12.70 16.83
C PRO A 566 14.77 -13.97 15.97
N GLY A 567 13.62 -14.65 16.07
CA GLY A 567 13.34 -15.86 15.31
C GLY A 567 11.86 -16.24 15.30
N ARG A 568 11.44 -16.98 14.26
CA ARG A 568 10.02 -17.40 14.09
C ARG A 568 9.50 -18.30 15.22
N ALA A 569 10.39 -18.96 15.96
CA ALA A 569 10.01 -19.76 17.12
C ALA A 569 9.27 -18.94 18.18
N ALA A 570 9.52 -17.64 18.27
CA ALA A 570 8.80 -16.74 19.16
C ALA A 570 7.27 -16.77 18.92
N VAL A 571 6.84 -16.71 17.67
CA VAL A 571 5.41 -16.73 17.32
C VAL A 571 4.81 -18.13 17.45
N LYS A 572 5.57 -19.17 17.10
CA LYS A 572 5.10 -20.56 17.18
C LYS A 572 4.69 -20.96 18.60
N ARG A 573 5.36 -20.45 19.63
CA ARG A 573 5.02 -20.69 21.04
C ARG A 573 3.58 -20.29 21.41
N HIS A 574 3.05 -19.26 20.77
CA HIS A 574 1.73 -18.70 21.06
C HIS A 574 0.58 -19.31 20.24
N THR A 575 0.85 -20.25 19.32
CA THR A 575 -0.11 -20.73 18.32
C THR A 575 -1.37 -21.38 18.94
N ALA A 576 -1.20 -22.08 20.05
CA ALA A 576 -2.29 -22.81 20.72
C ALA A 576 -2.68 -22.21 22.08
N LEU A 577 -2.26 -20.97 22.35
CA LEU A 577 -2.54 -20.30 23.62
C LEU A 577 -3.72 -19.33 23.48
N HIS A 578 -4.54 -19.29 24.54
CA HIS A 578 -5.52 -18.22 24.73
C HIS A 578 -4.80 -16.89 24.99
N LYS A 579 -5.56 -15.80 24.93
CA LYS A 579 -4.98 -14.45 25.09
C LYS A 579 -4.31 -14.26 26.46
N ALA A 580 -4.98 -14.68 27.52
CA ALA A 580 -4.46 -14.61 28.89
C ALA A 580 -3.16 -15.44 29.06
N GLU A 581 -3.16 -16.66 28.54
CA GLU A 581 -1.99 -17.55 28.55
C GLU A 581 -0.80 -16.92 27.82
N SER A 582 -1.05 -16.35 26.63
CA SER A 582 -0.01 -15.65 25.86
C SER A 582 0.54 -14.43 26.60
N ALA A 583 -0.31 -13.70 27.31
CA ALA A 583 0.10 -12.52 28.06
C ALA A 583 0.95 -12.89 29.29
N VAL A 584 0.52 -13.87 30.08
CA VAL A 584 1.30 -14.30 31.26
C VAL A 584 2.66 -14.88 30.86
N ILE A 585 2.72 -15.67 29.78
CA ILE A 585 3.99 -16.20 29.26
C ILE A 585 4.91 -15.07 28.79
N THR A 586 4.39 -14.09 28.08
CA THR A 586 5.19 -12.91 27.69
C THR A 586 5.72 -12.16 28.91
N GLN A 587 4.89 -11.98 29.93
CA GLN A 587 5.29 -11.31 31.19
C GLN A 587 6.35 -12.11 31.95
N ILE A 588 6.21 -13.44 32.07
CA ILE A 588 7.21 -14.33 32.67
C ILE A 588 8.54 -14.23 31.91
N ARG A 589 8.51 -14.41 30.60
CA ARG A 589 9.73 -14.45 29.75
C ARG A 589 10.46 -13.11 29.73
N THR A 590 9.74 -12.00 29.80
CA THR A 590 10.35 -10.67 29.83
C THR A 590 10.74 -10.21 31.21
N GLY A 591 10.43 -10.95 32.27
CA GLY A 591 10.67 -10.60 33.67
C GLY A 591 9.88 -9.33 34.09
N ARG A 592 8.83 -8.96 33.34
CA ARG A 592 7.93 -7.84 33.64
C ARG A 592 6.54 -8.43 33.91
N ILE A 593 6.36 -8.96 35.09
CA ILE A 593 5.17 -9.64 35.57
C ILE A 593 4.74 -9.02 36.90
N GLY A 594 3.44 -9.02 37.22
CA GLY A 594 2.85 -8.38 38.39
C GLY A 594 3.22 -8.99 39.76
N LEU A 595 4.50 -9.35 39.95
CA LEU A 595 5.09 -9.86 41.20
C LEU A 595 5.84 -8.76 41.95
N ALA A 596 6.01 -8.91 43.27
CA ALA A 596 6.55 -7.87 44.15
C ALA A 596 7.89 -7.29 43.64
N ALA A 597 8.82 -8.13 43.15
CA ALA A 597 10.11 -7.69 42.66
C ALA A 597 9.99 -6.70 41.46
N PHE A 598 9.04 -6.90 40.57
CA PHE A 598 8.84 -5.98 39.45
C PHE A 598 7.98 -4.76 39.86
N LEU A 599 6.93 -4.96 40.65
CA LEU A 599 6.03 -3.88 41.09
C LEU A 599 6.76 -2.87 41.99
N ASN A 600 7.59 -3.34 42.93
CA ASN A 600 8.45 -2.47 43.75
C ASN A 600 9.43 -1.68 42.91
N LYS A 601 10.14 -2.34 41.96
CA LYS A 601 11.01 -1.63 41.00
C LYS A 601 10.27 -0.59 40.17
N ALA A 602 9.02 -0.86 39.81
CA ALA A 602 8.15 0.04 39.05
C ALA A 602 7.54 1.15 39.95
N ARG A 603 7.83 1.13 41.26
CA ARG A 603 7.28 2.06 42.27
C ARG A 603 5.76 2.09 42.28
N VAL A 604 5.14 0.93 42.24
CA VAL A 604 3.68 0.81 42.33
C VAL A 604 3.28 1.11 43.79
N PRO A 605 2.30 2.00 44.02
CA PRO A 605 1.82 2.32 45.37
C PRO A 605 1.36 1.06 46.12
N GLY A 606 1.72 0.96 47.42
CA GLY A 606 1.37 -0.17 48.27
C GLY A 606 2.32 -1.39 48.17
N ILE A 607 3.35 -1.33 47.32
CA ILE A 607 4.40 -2.40 47.26
C ILE A 607 5.73 -1.82 47.75
N GLU A 608 5.95 -1.95 49.04
CA GLU A 608 7.13 -1.36 49.71
C GLU A 608 8.40 -2.23 49.58
N SER A 609 8.23 -3.53 49.41
CA SER A 609 9.35 -4.50 49.37
C SER A 609 9.29 -5.37 48.10
N PRO A 610 10.46 -5.75 47.53
CA PRO A 610 10.55 -6.74 46.46
C PRO A 610 10.43 -8.19 46.97
N ALA A 611 10.36 -8.42 48.30
CA ALA A 611 10.40 -9.73 48.93
C ALA A 611 9.13 -10.55 48.62
N CYS A 612 9.33 -11.89 48.61
CA CYS A 612 8.23 -12.84 48.55
C CYS A 612 7.64 -13.07 49.92
N GLN A 613 6.35 -13.31 50.01
CA GLN A 613 5.66 -13.68 51.25
C GLN A 613 6.22 -14.96 51.91
N CYS A 614 7.06 -15.75 51.23
CA CYS A 614 7.76 -16.89 51.79
C CYS A 614 9.06 -16.52 52.54
N GLY A 615 9.39 -15.22 52.62
CA GLY A 615 10.66 -14.76 53.21
C GLY A 615 11.82 -14.60 52.23
N TRP A 616 11.68 -15.02 50.97
CA TRP A 616 12.74 -14.87 49.98
C TRP A 616 12.92 -13.39 49.57
N ALA A 617 14.16 -12.95 49.39
CA ALA A 617 14.48 -11.54 49.16
C ALA A 617 13.81 -10.91 47.95
N ARG A 618 13.45 -11.67 46.93
CA ARG A 618 12.85 -11.13 45.68
C ARG A 618 11.81 -12.08 45.11
N GLU A 619 10.57 -11.65 45.00
CA GLU A 619 9.49 -12.37 44.35
C GLU A 619 9.59 -12.21 42.84
N THR A 620 10.32 -13.07 42.18
CA THR A 620 10.46 -13.12 40.70
C THR A 620 9.76 -14.34 40.12
N ALA A 621 9.45 -14.34 38.81
CA ALA A 621 8.88 -15.51 38.14
C ALA A 621 9.76 -16.75 38.29
N ALA A 622 11.07 -16.62 38.20
CA ALA A 622 12.01 -17.73 38.40
C ALA A 622 11.92 -18.30 39.83
N HIS A 623 11.82 -17.45 40.86
CA HIS A 623 11.62 -17.87 42.26
C HIS A 623 10.29 -18.62 42.43
N VAL A 624 9.19 -18.06 41.93
CA VAL A 624 7.85 -18.68 42.02
C VAL A 624 7.83 -20.04 41.34
N ILE A 625 8.40 -20.16 40.14
CA ILE A 625 8.43 -21.40 39.36
C ILE A 625 9.28 -22.50 40.00
N ALA A 626 10.48 -22.16 40.44
CA ALA A 626 11.47 -23.19 40.83
C ALA A 626 11.63 -23.37 42.35
N HIS A 627 11.49 -22.33 43.15
CA HIS A 627 12.01 -22.34 44.52
C HIS A 627 11.03 -22.00 45.63
N CYS A 628 9.91 -21.30 45.32
CA CYS A 628 9.00 -20.78 46.34
C CYS A 628 8.34 -21.93 47.16
N PRO A 629 8.52 -22.01 48.48
CA PRO A 629 7.88 -23.04 49.31
C PRO A 629 6.36 -23.01 49.29
N ARG A 630 5.76 -21.83 49.09
CA ARG A 630 4.28 -21.64 49.03
C ARG A 630 3.65 -22.51 47.96
N PHE A 631 4.38 -22.83 46.90
CA PHE A 631 3.86 -23.57 45.75
C PHE A 631 4.48 -24.96 45.59
N ALA A 632 5.14 -25.47 46.64
CA ALA A 632 5.78 -26.78 46.61
C ALA A 632 4.80 -27.91 46.27
N GLY A 633 3.59 -27.88 46.88
CA GLY A 633 2.56 -28.92 46.71
C GLY A 633 2.03 -29.01 45.28
N VAL A 634 1.97 -27.92 44.54
CA VAL A 634 1.43 -27.89 43.15
C VAL A 634 2.51 -27.88 42.05
N ARG A 635 3.80 -27.80 42.44
CA ARG A 635 4.94 -27.69 41.50
C ARG A 635 5.13 -28.96 40.67
N HIS A 636 4.69 -30.12 41.15
CA HIS A 636 4.70 -31.36 40.39
C HIS A 636 4.01 -31.26 39.02
N GLN A 637 3.02 -30.39 38.89
CA GLN A 637 2.27 -30.17 37.62
C GLN A 637 3.15 -29.61 36.49
N ILE A 638 4.26 -28.90 36.82
CA ILE A 638 5.19 -28.32 35.85
C ILE A 638 6.57 -28.99 35.88
N ALA A 639 6.83 -29.87 36.84
CA ALA A 639 8.08 -30.64 36.93
C ALA A 639 8.15 -31.71 35.81
N ASP A 640 9.35 -32.09 35.45
CA ASP A 640 9.59 -33.25 34.60
C ASP A 640 9.15 -34.52 35.33
N PRO A 641 8.26 -35.34 34.77
CA PRO A 641 7.72 -36.53 35.44
C PRO A 641 8.80 -37.57 35.82
N ARG A 642 9.91 -37.61 35.09
CA ARG A 642 11.00 -38.60 35.30
C ARG A 642 11.98 -38.15 36.36
N THR A 643 12.29 -36.85 36.42
CA THR A 643 13.36 -36.34 37.28
C THR A 643 12.83 -35.59 38.50
N GLY A 644 11.53 -35.25 38.54
CA GLY A 644 10.93 -34.39 39.55
C GLY A 644 11.44 -32.94 39.55
N ARG A 645 12.30 -32.58 38.61
CA ARG A 645 12.92 -31.25 38.53
C ARG A 645 12.14 -30.30 37.57
N VAL A 646 12.19 -29.02 37.87
CA VAL A 646 11.59 -27.99 37.03
C VAL A 646 12.60 -27.47 36.03
N ASP A 647 12.41 -27.75 34.75
CA ASP A 647 13.19 -27.16 33.64
C ASP A 647 12.58 -25.84 33.19
N ILE A 648 13.01 -24.72 33.78
CA ILE A 648 12.54 -23.38 33.39
C ILE A 648 12.80 -23.11 31.90
N LYS A 649 13.88 -23.58 31.34
CA LYS A 649 14.24 -23.37 29.94
C LYS A 649 13.30 -24.11 29.00
N GLY A 650 13.00 -25.35 29.26
CA GLY A 650 12.02 -26.13 28.51
C GLY A 650 10.61 -25.54 28.63
N LEU A 651 10.18 -25.21 29.85
CA LEU A 651 8.88 -24.60 30.14
C LEU A 651 8.66 -23.23 29.44
N THR A 652 9.70 -22.45 29.24
CA THR A 652 9.60 -21.11 28.59
C THR A 652 9.89 -21.11 27.09
N SER A 653 10.32 -22.23 26.50
CA SER A 653 10.80 -22.30 25.12
C SER A 653 9.95 -23.20 24.20
N SER A 654 9.45 -24.32 24.69
CA SER A 654 8.64 -25.26 23.92
C SER A 654 7.16 -24.89 23.94
N SER A 655 6.40 -25.25 22.90
CA SER A 655 4.95 -24.95 22.80
C SER A 655 4.15 -25.66 23.92
N GLU A 656 4.50 -26.89 24.26
CA GLU A 656 3.88 -27.65 25.34
C GLU A 656 4.26 -27.08 26.72
N GLY A 657 5.56 -26.77 26.92
CA GLY A 657 6.07 -26.18 28.16
C GLY A 657 5.38 -24.84 28.46
N VAL A 658 5.25 -23.94 27.48
CA VAL A 658 4.58 -22.64 27.70
C VAL A 658 3.11 -22.79 28.03
N ARG A 659 2.40 -23.77 27.44
CA ARG A 659 0.99 -24.05 27.75
C ARG A 659 0.85 -24.53 29.20
N ARG A 660 1.66 -25.52 29.61
CA ARG A 660 1.70 -26.04 31.00
C ARG A 660 2.01 -24.92 31.98
N LEU A 661 3.06 -24.15 31.72
CA LEU A 661 3.48 -23.06 32.58
C LEU A 661 2.40 -21.97 32.68
N ALA A 662 1.75 -21.60 31.58
CA ALA A 662 0.70 -20.59 31.56
C ALA A 662 -0.51 -21.01 32.39
N LYS A 663 -1.04 -22.24 32.17
CA LYS A 663 -2.15 -22.82 32.93
C LYS A 663 -1.83 -22.79 34.42
N TRP A 664 -0.71 -23.37 34.79
CA TRP A 664 -0.25 -23.45 36.18
C TRP A 664 -0.13 -22.05 36.82
N PHE A 665 0.50 -21.10 36.14
CA PHE A 665 0.74 -19.77 36.71
C PHE A 665 -0.56 -18.96 36.88
N ILE A 666 -1.56 -19.14 36.01
CA ILE A 666 -2.88 -18.53 36.13
C ILE A 666 -3.64 -19.16 37.29
N GLN A 667 -3.60 -20.49 37.43
CA GLN A 667 -4.26 -21.23 38.51
C GLN A 667 -3.72 -20.94 39.92
N LEU A 668 -2.49 -20.41 40.02
CA LEU A 668 -1.94 -19.95 41.31
C LEU A 668 -2.68 -18.75 41.90
N GLN A 669 -3.50 -18.02 41.09
CA GLN A 669 -4.29 -16.83 41.48
C GLN A 669 -3.49 -15.71 42.16
N ILE A 670 -2.16 -15.69 41.96
CA ILE A 670 -1.25 -14.65 42.49
C ILE A 670 -1.20 -13.38 41.64
N LEU A 671 -1.88 -13.39 40.50
CA LEU A 671 -1.96 -12.27 39.56
C LEU A 671 -3.43 -11.87 39.38
N PRO A 672 -3.98 -10.91 40.14
CA PRO A 672 -5.40 -10.57 40.15
C PRO A 672 -5.98 -10.25 38.78
N GLN A 673 -5.18 -9.70 37.85
CA GLN A 673 -5.62 -9.38 36.49
C GLN A 673 -5.97 -10.62 35.65
N PHE A 674 -5.62 -11.84 36.09
CA PHE A 674 -5.93 -13.08 35.38
C PHE A 674 -7.01 -13.93 36.08
N ASN A 675 -7.60 -13.49 37.21
CA ASN A 675 -8.58 -14.26 37.96
C ASN A 675 -9.83 -14.60 37.10
N LEU A 676 -10.35 -13.62 36.33
CA LEU A 676 -11.45 -13.87 35.40
C LEU A 676 -11.05 -14.88 34.31
N ALA A 677 -9.82 -14.84 33.84
CA ALA A 677 -9.35 -15.81 32.84
C ALA A 677 -9.17 -17.21 33.44
N GLU A 678 -8.82 -17.32 34.71
CA GLU A 678 -8.77 -18.58 35.44
C GLU A 678 -10.16 -19.21 35.53
N GLU A 679 -11.14 -18.45 35.95
CA GLU A 679 -12.55 -18.88 36.05
C GLU A 679 -13.09 -19.34 34.68
N LEU A 680 -12.92 -18.54 33.63
CA LEU A 680 -13.45 -18.82 32.30
C LEU A 680 -12.75 -19.96 31.56
N LEU A 681 -11.46 -20.19 31.80
CA LEU A 681 -10.67 -21.18 31.05
C LEU A 681 -10.56 -22.51 31.81
N TYR A 682 -10.60 -22.47 33.14
CA TYR A 682 -10.30 -23.64 33.99
C TYR A 682 -11.30 -23.91 35.09
N GLY A 683 -12.21 -22.97 35.40
CA GLY A 683 -13.22 -23.09 36.48
C GLY A 683 -14.29 -24.20 36.32
N GLY A 684 -14.37 -24.78 35.11
CA GLY A 684 -15.29 -25.93 34.84
C GLY A 684 -14.66 -27.33 35.07
N GLU A 685 -13.37 -27.42 35.36
CA GLU A 685 -12.69 -28.72 35.59
C GLU A 685 -12.83 -29.24 37.02
N GLY A 686 -13.51 -28.55 37.93
CA GLY A 686 -13.62 -28.88 39.38
C GLY A 686 -14.99 -29.24 39.93
N SER A 687 -16.05 -29.24 39.13
CA SER A 687 -17.40 -29.63 39.59
C SER A 687 -17.96 -30.81 38.78
N GLY A 688 -17.31 -31.96 38.91
CA GLY A 688 -17.97 -33.25 38.70
C GLY A 688 -18.78 -33.56 39.98
N PRO A 689 -20.00 -34.13 39.88
CA PRO A 689 -20.79 -34.47 41.06
C PRO A 689 -20.09 -35.56 41.89
N GLU A 690 -20.01 -35.35 43.22
CA GLU A 690 -19.87 -36.44 44.16
C GLU A 690 -21.03 -37.39 44.08
#